data_ecbc0bea311bdc18381c3dae86af9a8a
#
_entry.id   ecbc0bea311bdc18381c3dae86af9a8a
#
_cell.length_a   1.000
_cell.length_b   1.000
_cell.length_c   1.000
_cell.angle_alpha   90.00
_cell.angle_beta   90.00
_cell.angle_gamma   90.00
#
_symmetry.space_group_name_H-M   'P 1'
#
loop_
_entity.id
_entity.type
_entity.pdbx_description
1 polymer ?
#
loop_
_entity_poly.entity_id
_entity_poly.type
_entity_poly.pdbx_seq_one_letter_code
_entity_poly.pdbx_strand_id
1 'polypeptide(L)'
;MEFYKFSADECLKKFSSSMFGLSNNAVQVRLNGSQSRLISKQKKSNLFLKFLAQLKELMVLILLFSSLISIIIGAIEGSSSEIVDGVIILGIVVMNAIFGVVQEHKTEKAIESLKKMTEAETLVLRDGKVEKIPSSQLVHGDIVVLEAGAIVPADVRILESTNLKVNESTLTGESNAVSKSAEVVYHENKAIADRKNMAYCGSVVENGHAKGLVVAIGKESEFGKIAESLKETKKELTPLQKNIQSVGKILTYLILLIATVTFILEVIARPNEILNAFLTAVAISVAAIPESMPAVITIIMSLGIAQLSKQKAIVKKMHAVETLGCCDVICSDKTGTITQNKMTVKEIYANFEENSEFFNLLLHDMALCNNGQMGKEGYIGESTEVALLNYAKLKGVKMEKLDFPRIYENPFTSDRKMMSTQNIFNGKKVLFVKGALDRVLGRCSTIATCDQVVPITEVERKKIMKMNADMCKNALRVLAFAYKEGESTEEENLTFLGICGMQDPPRPEITLAVEKCRGAGMRAVMITGDYKDTAFAIAKQIRIVKNESEVMSGEEIDKCSDEEFSKVVERISVFARVSPAHKVRIVEALKKNGHNVAMTGDGVNDAPSMKKASIGIGMGKSGTDVTKEVADLIITDDNFATIVVAVEQGRKIYSNIQKTVKFLFSANMAEILALFFITILFPNHTFLLPVQILFINLITDSLPAIALGVEKVESGVMKEKPRSQKSGLFSNGVGVSIVVLGMIQTLLTLGAYIFGLFMYNESVAMTMAFYTLNLIQLFYMFTARTKECCFKSNPFKNKFFLLALGAGLGLLVLIATTGFKDLLKLPSLDASCWII
;
A
#
# COMPACT_ATOMS: atom_id res chain seq x y z
N MET A 1 -28.39 24.17 8.39
CA MET A 1 -29.57 23.87 9.26
C MET A 1 -29.10 23.19 10.55
N GLU A 2 -29.75 23.46 11.66
CA GLU A 2 -29.34 22.97 13.00
C GLU A 2 -30.12 21.72 13.38
N PHE A 3 -29.77 20.58 12.78
CA PHE A 3 -30.47 19.30 12.94
C PHE A 3 -30.47 18.76 14.39
N TYR A 4 -29.54 19.20 15.23
CA TYR A 4 -29.50 18.83 16.65
C TYR A 4 -30.69 19.36 17.45
N LYS A 5 -31.42 20.35 16.90
CA LYS A 5 -32.62 20.92 17.51
C LYS A 5 -33.92 20.16 17.19
N PHE A 6 -33.86 19.23 16.26
CA PHE A 6 -35.01 18.43 15.83
C PHE A 6 -34.98 17.03 16.47
N SER A 7 -36.15 16.51 16.73
CA SER A 7 -36.31 15.08 17.13
C SER A 7 -35.91 14.13 15.99
N ALA A 8 -35.70 12.86 16.30
CA ALA A 8 -35.38 11.85 15.31
C ALA A 8 -36.46 11.74 14.23
N ASP A 9 -37.74 11.75 14.64
CA ASP A 9 -38.88 11.62 13.74
C ASP A 9 -39.07 12.85 12.84
N GLU A 10 -38.83 14.07 13.37
CA GLU A 10 -38.85 15.28 12.56
C GLU A 10 -37.77 15.28 11.49
N CYS A 11 -36.57 14.81 11.83
CA CYS A 11 -35.46 14.65 10.87
C CYS A 11 -35.80 13.61 9.78
N LEU A 12 -36.38 12.47 10.16
CA LEU A 12 -36.81 11.46 9.20
C LEU A 12 -37.86 12.01 8.22
N LYS A 13 -38.86 12.71 8.71
CA LYS A 13 -39.89 13.36 7.87
C LYS A 13 -39.30 14.39 6.94
N LYS A 14 -38.35 15.20 7.41
CA LYS A 14 -37.72 16.26 6.60
C LYS A 14 -36.90 15.72 5.44
N PHE A 15 -36.26 14.58 5.60
CA PHE A 15 -35.52 13.90 4.55
C PHE A 15 -36.37 12.86 3.81
N SER A 16 -37.68 12.76 4.07
CA SER A 16 -38.55 11.73 3.47
C SER A 16 -37.89 10.35 3.55
N SER A 17 -37.41 9.99 4.74
CA SER A 17 -36.77 8.72 5.07
C SER A 17 -37.58 7.97 6.11
N SER A 18 -37.29 6.70 6.35
CA SER A 18 -37.95 5.85 7.34
C SER A 18 -36.92 5.07 8.15
N MET A 19 -37.32 4.48 9.28
CA MET A 19 -36.45 3.61 10.10
C MET A 19 -35.94 2.38 9.35
N PHE A 20 -36.55 2.01 8.21
CA PHE A 20 -36.11 0.94 7.30
C PHE A 20 -35.15 1.45 6.21
N GLY A 21 -34.77 2.75 6.22
CA GLY A 21 -33.94 3.39 5.24
C GLY A 21 -34.69 3.91 4.01
N LEU A 22 -33.93 4.43 3.05
CA LEU A 22 -34.45 4.90 1.76
C LEU A 22 -34.69 3.71 0.81
N SER A 23 -35.67 3.86 -0.07
CA SER A 23 -35.82 2.93 -1.20
C SER A 23 -34.74 3.17 -2.28
N ASN A 24 -34.37 2.12 -2.99
CA ASN A 24 -33.37 2.20 -4.07
C ASN A 24 -33.75 3.22 -5.16
N ASN A 25 -35.03 3.38 -5.47
CA ASN A 25 -35.48 4.41 -6.42
C ASN A 25 -35.25 5.83 -5.88
N ALA A 26 -35.53 6.09 -4.59
CA ALA A 26 -35.28 7.37 -3.97
C ALA A 26 -33.79 7.72 -3.92
N VAL A 27 -32.92 6.71 -3.69
CA VAL A 27 -31.47 6.86 -3.72
C VAL A 27 -30.99 7.26 -5.11
N GLN A 28 -31.45 6.60 -6.18
CA GLN A 28 -31.04 6.94 -7.56
C GLN A 28 -31.42 8.36 -7.96
N VAL A 29 -32.60 8.80 -7.60
CA VAL A 29 -33.04 10.20 -7.84
C VAL A 29 -32.14 11.19 -7.12
N ARG A 30 -31.79 10.92 -5.85
CA ARG A 30 -30.91 11.79 -5.05
C ARG A 30 -29.48 11.77 -5.52
N LEU A 31 -28.92 10.62 -5.95
CA LEU A 31 -27.60 10.51 -6.54
C LEU A 31 -27.44 11.39 -7.79
N ASN A 32 -28.43 11.35 -8.69
CA ASN A 32 -28.41 12.15 -9.91
C ASN A 32 -28.49 13.66 -9.63
N GLY A 33 -29.18 14.05 -8.57
CA GLY A 33 -29.26 15.46 -8.11
C GLY A 33 -28.05 15.93 -7.29
N SER A 34 -27.30 15.02 -6.68
CA SER A 34 -26.21 15.32 -5.71
C SER A 34 -24.83 15.35 -6.31
N GLN A 35 -24.64 15.07 -7.60
CA GLN A 35 -23.32 14.98 -8.24
C GLN A 35 -22.43 16.23 -8.10
N SER A 36 -22.97 17.37 -7.70
CA SER A 36 -22.22 18.62 -7.52
C SER A 36 -21.62 18.81 -6.11
N ARG A 37 -21.92 17.94 -5.12
CA ARG A 37 -21.68 18.19 -3.69
C ARG A 37 -20.50 17.43 -3.08
N LEU A 38 -19.84 16.55 -3.80
CA LEU A 38 -18.67 15.80 -3.31
C LEU A 38 -17.44 16.72 -3.15
N ILE A 39 -16.73 16.58 -2.03
CA ILE A 39 -15.50 17.35 -1.70
C ILE A 39 -14.44 17.23 -2.78
N SER A 40 -14.42 16.17 -3.57
CA SER A 40 -13.30 15.77 -4.43
C SER A 40 -13.58 15.66 -5.94
N LYS A 41 -14.56 16.33 -6.52
CA LYS A 41 -14.49 16.52 -7.96
C LYS A 41 -13.36 17.53 -8.24
N GLN A 42 -12.13 17.03 -8.41
CA GLN A 42 -11.12 17.79 -9.16
C GLN A 42 -11.79 18.25 -10.44
N LYS A 43 -11.89 19.59 -10.64
CA LYS A 43 -12.31 20.16 -11.94
C LYS A 43 -11.52 19.41 -12.99
N LYS A 44 -12.20 18.73 -13.92
CA LYS A 44 -11.54 18.18 -15.11
C LYS A 44 -10.76 19.34 -15.70
N SER A 45 -9.45 19.29 -15.61
CA SER A 45 -8.59 20.33 -16.16
C SER A 45 -8.83 20.33 -17.67
N ASN A 46 -9.16 21.48 -18.21
CA ASN A 46 -9.36 21.64 -19.64
C ASN A 46 -8.04 21.31 -20.35
N LEU A 47 -8.05 20.37 -21.28
CA LEU A 47 -6.88 19.96 -22.05
C LEU A 47 -6.18 21.15 -22.72
N PHE A 48 -6.95 22.14 -23.16
CA PHE A 48 -6.42 23.37 -23.74
C PHE A 48 -5.64 24.22 -22.73
N LEU A 49 -6.11 24.32 -21.47
CA LEU A 49 -5.36 25.03 -20.42
C LEU A 49 -4.06 24.32 -20.06
N LYS A 50 -4.05 22.99 -20.12
CA LYS A 50 -2.82 22.19 -19.94
C LYS A 50 -1.84 22.42 -21.10
N PHE A 51 -2.33 22.47 -22.33
CA PHE A 51 -1.51 22.79 -23.48
C PHE A 51 -0.87 24.18 -23.34
N LEU A 52 -1.62 25.17 -22.93
CA LEU A 52 -1.08 26.51 -22.65
C LEU A 52 -0.10 26.52 -21.48
N ALA A 53 -0.28 25.65 -20.50
CA ALA A 53 0.65 25.50 -19.38
C ALA A 53 1.99 24.90 -19.83
N GLN A 54 1.98 23.92 -20.74
CA GLN A 54 3.18 23.37 -21.35
C GLN A 54 3.96 24.44 -22.12
N LEU A 55 3.28 25.34 -22.84
CA LEU A 55 3.92 26.43 -23.56
C LEU A 55 4.60 27.49 -22.65
N LYS A 56 4.29 27.50 -21.36
CA LYS A 56 4.93 28.39 -20.37
C LYS A 56 6.22 27.84 -19.77
N GLU A 57 6.60 26.62 -20.09
CA GLU A 57 7.87 26.09 -19.65
C GLU A 57 9.03 26.87 -20.25
N LEU A 58 10.04 27.12 -19.43
CA LEU A 58 11.16 28.02 -19.81
C LEU A 58 11.82 27.59 -21.12
N MET A 59 12.03 26.28 -21.32
CA MET A 59 12.65 25.74 -22.54
C MET A 59 11.78 25.92 -23.77
N VAL A 60 10.49 25.69 -23.62
CA VAL A 60 9.52 25.92 -24.71
C VAL A 60 9.47 27.40 -25.11
N LEU A 61 9.54 28.30 -24.12
CA LEU A 61 9.63 29.74 -24.38
C LEU A 61 10.90 30.13 -25.16
N ILE A 62 12.04 29.53 -24.80
CA ILE A 62 13.32 29.77 -25.49
C ILE A 62 13.22 29.29 -26.95
N LEU A 63 12.66 28.09 -27.18
CA LEU A 63 12.44 27.56 -28.53
C LEU A 63 11.45 28.42 -29.35
N LEU A 64 10.36 28.88 -28.75
CA LEU A 64 9.41 29.78 -29.37
C LEU A 64 10.08 31.11 -29.76
N PHE A 65 10.92 31.65 -28.86
CA PHE A 65 11.67 32.87 -29.14
C PHE A 65 12.69 32.65 -30.26
N SER A 66 13.42 31.54 -30.25
CA SER A 66 14.36 31.15 -31.27
C SER A 66 13.68 30.98 -32.65
N SER A 67 12.52 30.27 -32.68
CA SER A 67 11.68 30.13 -33.87
C SER A 67 11.24 31.49 -34.43
N LEU A 68 10.77 32.39 -33.56
CA LEU A 68 10.34 33.72 -33.96
C LEU A 68 11.49 34.55 -34.56
N ILE A 69 12.66 34.51 -33.94
CA ILE A 69 13.87 35.18 -34.44
C ILE A 69 14.27 34.62 -35.81
N SER A 70 14.30 33.29 -35.97
CA SER A 70 14.63 32.69 -37.27
C SER A 70 13.67 33.07 -38.37
N ILE A 71 12.36 33.10 -38.11
CA ILE A 71 11.36 33.56 -39.09
C ILE A 71 11.53 35.04 -39.44
N ILE A 72 11.80 35.90 -38.45
CA ILE A 72 11.98 37.34 -38.66
C ILE A 72 13.23 37.60 -39.52
N ILE A 73 14.37 36.97 -39.22
CA ILE A 73 15.62 37.11 -39.96
C ILE A 73 15.42 36.60 -41.40
N GLY A 74 14.85 35.41 -41.56
CA GLY A 74 14.55 34.86 -42.88
C GLY A 74 13.64 35.73 -43.72
N ALA A 75 12.69 36.42 -43.07
CA ALA A 75 11.83 37.38 -43.77
C ALA A 75 12.58 38.68 -44.17
N ILE A 76 13.52 39.15 -43.37
CA ILE A 76 14.33 40.34 -43.63
C ILE A 76 15.38 40.04 -44.72
N GLU A 77 16.05 38.93 -44.67
CA GLU A 77 17.10 38.51 -45.58
C GLU A 77 16.56 37.89 -46.89
N GLY A 78 15.24 37.63 -46.97
CA GLY A 78 14.63 36.93 -48.11
C GLY A 78 15.03 35.46 -48.22
N SER A 79 15.53 34.86 -47.14
CA SER A 79 16.00 33.47 -47.07
C SER A 79 14.85 32.53 -46.73
N SER A 80 14.37 31.77 -47.72
CA SER A 80 13.33 30.77 -47.53
C SER A 80 13.77 29.63 -46.58
N SER A 81 15.09 29.35 -46.48
CA SER A 81 15.63 28.29 -45.61
C SER A 81 15.42 28.63 -44.13
N GLU A 82 15.70 29.86 -43.69
CA GLU A 82 15.53 30.27 -42.28
C GLU A 82 14.09 30.38 -41.86
N ILE A 83 13.20 30.77 -42.75
CA ILE A 83 11.74 30.75 -42.51
C ILE A 83 11.28 29.30 -42.28
N VAL A 84 11.74 28.37 -43.13
CA VAL A 84 11.41 26.94 -43.00
C VAL A 84 11.93 26.38 -41.68
N ASP A 85 13.16 26.73 -41.26
CA ASP A 85 13.72 26.29 -39.99
C ASP A 85 12.91 26.78 -38.80
N GLY A 86 12.52 28.05 -38.79
CA GLY A 86 11.65 28.62 -37.77
C GLY A 86 10.28 27.94 -37.71
N VAL A 87 9.66 27.62 -38.83
CA VAL A 87 8.39 26.90 -38.90
C VAL A 87 8.52 25.46 -38.43
N ILE A 88 9.62 24.77 -38.75
CA ILE A 88 9.90 23.40 -38.26
C ILE A 88 10.04 23.41 -36.73
N ILE A 89 10.82 24.34 -36.17
CA ILE A 89 10.96 24.46 -34.69
C ILE A 89 9.59 24.71 -34.05
N LEU A 90 8.76 25.59 -34.62
CA LEU A 90 7.41 25.83 -34.12
C LEU A 90 6.54 24.57 -34.16
N GLY A 91 6.59 23.83 -35.28
CA GLY A 91 5.87 22.55 -35.41
C GLY A 91 6.25 21.54 -34.35
N ILE A 92 7.54 21.44 -34.03
CA ILE A 92 8.05 20.53 -32.99
C ILE A 92 7.65 20.98 -31.59
N VAL A 93 7.70 22.26 -31.29
CA VAL A 93 7.21 22.82 -30.03
C VAL A 93 5.73 22.47 -29.81
N VAL A 94 4.90 22.63 -30.83
CA VAL A 94 3.48 22.23 -30.77
C VAL A 94 3.33 20.73 -30.55
N MET A 95 4.09 19.91 -31.27
CA MET A 95 4.07 18.45 -31.11
C MET A 95 4.53 18.03 -29.71
N ASN A 96 5.59 18.62 -29.17
CA ASN A 96 6.06 18.38 -27.81
C ASN A 96 5.00 18.75 -26.78
N ALA A 97 4.36 19.92 -26.91
CA ALA A 97 3.30 20.34 -26.00
C ALA A 97 2.08 19.40 -26.06
N ILE A 98 1.70 18.92 -27.26
CA ILE A 98 0.63 17.90 -27.38
C ILE A 98 1.03 16.59 -26.68
N PHE A 99 2.25 16.12 -26.89
CA PHE A 99 2.76 14.90 -26.26
C PHE A 99 2.79 15.03 -24.75
N GLY A 100 3.27 16.16 -24.21
CA GLY A 100 3.26 16.47 -22.78
C GLY A 100 1.85 16.43 -22.18
N VAL A 101 0.86 17.01 -22.84
CA VAL A 101 -0.55 16.97 -22.43
C VAL A 101 -1.10 15.54 -22.42
N VAL A 102 -0.81 14.74 -23.45
CA VAL A 102 -1.25 13.33 -23.53
C VAL A 102 -0.64 12.51 -22.41
N GLN A 103 0.64 12.70 -22.12
CA GLN A 103 1.37 12.04 -21.07
C GLN A 103 0.85 12.42 -19.68
N GLU A 104 0.63 13.73 -19.44
CA GLU A 104 0.02 14.23 -18.20
C GLU A 104 -1.38 13.66 -17.98
N HIS A 105 -2.20 13.64 -19.04
CA HIS A 105 -3.55 13.07 -18.96
C HIS A 105 -3.55 11.57 -18.62
N LYS A 106 -2.65 10.78 -19.23
CA LYS A 106 -2.48 9.34 -18.89
C LYS A 106 -2.06 9.16 -17.43
N THR A 107 -1.15 9.99 -16.96
CA THR A 107 -0.68 9.99 -15.55
C THR A 107 -1.81 10.31 -14.57
N GLU A 108 -2.61 11.36 -14.84
CA GLU A 108 -3.78 11.71 -14.01
C GLU A 108 -4.81 10.58 -13.96
N LYS A 109 -5.10 9.96 -15.12
CA LYS A 109 -6.05 8.84 -15.20
C LYS A 109 -5.57 7.62 -14.41
N ALA A 110 -4.26 7.34 -14.41
CA ALA A 110 -3.68 6.28 -13.59
C ALA A 110 -3.83 6.57 -12.09
N ILE A 111 -3.56 7.81 -11.66
CA ILE A 111 -3.74 8.25 -10.26
C ILE A 111 -5.23 8.21 -9.86
N GLU A 112 -6.15 8.61 -10.73
CA GLU A 112 -7.59 8.55 -10.46
C GLU A 112 -8.08 7.10 -10.25
N SER A 113 -7.59 6.17 -11.06
CA SER A 113 -7.90 4.73 -10.91
C SER A 113 -7.43 4.20 -9.56
N LEU A 114 -6.27 4.64 -9.07
CA LEU A 114 -5.75 4.26 -7.75
C LEU A 114 -6.62 4.81 -6.62
N LYS A 115 -7.06 6.07 -6.72
CA LYS A 115 -7.97 6.68 -5.73
C LYS A 115 -9.28 5.91 -5.61
N LYS A 116 -9.85 5.43 -6.71
CA LYS A 116 -11.07 4.62 -6.71
C LYS A 116 -10.89 3.27 -5.98
N MET A 117 -9.70 2.68 -6.01
CA MET A 117 -9.40 1.42 -5.31
C MET A 117 -9.26 1.58 -3.79
N THR A 118 -9.09 2.81 -3.31
CA THR A 118 -8.86 3.13 -1.88
C THR A 118 -10.01 3.88 -1.25
N GLU A 119 -11.17 3.92 -1.93
CA GLU A 119 -12.34 4.64 -1.43
C GLU A 119 -12.89 3.98 -0.17
N ALA A 120 -13.20 4.80 0.85
CA ALA A 120 -13.78 4.32 2.09
C ALA A 120 -15.19 3.76 1.83
N GLU A 121 -15.52 2.66 2.50
CA GLU A 121 -16.85 2.03 2.44
C GLU A 121 -17.58 2.26 3.75
N THR A 122 -18.91 2.28 3.70
CA THR A 122 -19.76 2.45 4.88
C THR A 122 -20.96 1.53 4.83
N LEU A 123 -21.46 1.14 6.00
CA LEU A 123 -22.68 0.34 6.15
C LEU A 123 -23.90 1.26 6.14
N VAL A 124 -24.84 0.99 5.26
CA VAL A 124 -26.10 1.72 5.16
C VAL A 124 -27.29 0.76 5.23
N LEU A 125 -28.38 1.25 5.79
CA LEU A 125 -29.66 0.54 5.79
C LEU A 125 -30.55 1.14 4.68
N ARG A 126 -30.85 0.32 3.66
CA ARG A 126 -31.72 0.68 2.54
C ARG A 126 -32.72 -0.45 2.29
N ASP A 127 -33.97 -0.13 2.01
CA ASP A 127 -35.05 -1.13 1.83
C ASP A 127 -35.09 -2.21 2.94
N GLY A 128 -34.76 -1.83 4.20
CA GLY A 128 -34.72 -2.74 5.35
C GLY A 128 -33.54 -3.71 5.37
N LYS A 129 -32.56 -3.56 4.47
CA LYS A 129 -31.36 -4.39 4.40
C LYS A 129 -30.10 -3.56 4.64
N VAL A 130 -29.20 -4.11 5.44
CA VAL A 130 -27.87 -3.51 5.61
C VAL A 130 -26.98 -3.89 4.45
N GLU A 131 -26.44 -2.91 3.75
CA GLU A 131 -25.52 -3.07 2.64
C GLU A 131 -24.29 -2.20 2.81
N LYS A 132 -23.18 -2.65 2.23
CA LYS A 132 -21.91 -1.94 2.26
C LYS A 132 -21.73 -1.20 0.94
N ILE A 133 -21.60 0.13 1.02
CA ILE A 133 -21.45 0.98 -0.16
C ILE A 133 -20.20 1.88 -0.04
N PRO A 134 -19.62 2.34 -1.16
CA PRO A 134 -18.65 3.43 -1.15
C PRO A 134 -19.23 4.69 -0.51
N SER A 135 -18.48 5.35 0.38
CA SER A 135 -18.95 6.55 1.09
C SER A 135 -19.31 7.70 0.14
N SER A 136 -18.77 7.72 -1.07
CA SER A 136 -19.15 8.68 -2.13
C SER A 136 -20.57 8.50 -2.67
N GLN A 137 -21.19 7.34 -2.44
CA GLN A 137 -22.56 7.04 -2.85
C GLN A 137 -23.60 7.32 -1.76
N LEU A 138 -23.18 7.91 -0.63
CA LEU A 138 -24.09 8.37 0.40
C LEU A 138 -24.94 9.55 -0.10
N VAL A 139 -26.21 9.52 0.26
CA VAL A 139 -27.16 10.60 -0.01
C VAL A 139 -27.80 11.11 1.28
N HIS A 140 -28.28 12.34 1.27
CA HIS A 140 -29.05 12.87 2.38
C HIS A 140 -30.26 11.98 2.67
N GLY A 141 -30.47 11.67 3.95
CA GLY A 141 -31.57 10.81 4.38
C GLY A 141 -31.24 9.31 4.37
N ASP A 142 -30.03 8.89 3.96
CA ASP A 142 -29.56 7.53 4.22
C ASP A 142 -29.46 7.27 5.71
N ILE A 143 -29.68 6.02 6.12
CA ILE A 143 -29.41 5.57 7.48
C ILE A 143 -28.09 4.81 7.48
N VAL A 144 -27.08 5.35 8.16
CA VAL A 144 -25.80 4.68 8.37
C VAL A 144 -25.82 3.85 9.65
N VAL A 145 -25.20 2.68 9.60
CA VAL A 145 -24.95 1.81 10.75
C VAL A 145 -23.54 2.07 11.23
N LEU A 146 -23.42 2.52 12.48
CA LEU A 146 -22.15 2.85 13.13
C LEU A 146 -21.82 1.77 14.17
N GLU A 147 -20.63 1.21 14.09
CA GLU A 147 -20.10 0.18 14.99
C GLU A 147 -18.75 0.64 15.56
N ALA A 148 -18.32 0.05 16.66
CA ALA A 148 -17.02 0.36 17.24
C ALA A 148 -15.89 0.13 16.22
N GLY A 149 -15.01 1.13 16.05
CA GLY A 149 -13.94 1.14 15.05
C GLY A 149 -14.34 1.72 13.69
N ALA A 150 -15.60 2.09 13.48
CA ALA A 150 -16.06 2.77 12.25
C ALA A 150 -15.71 4.26 12.29
N ILE A 151 -15.45 4.83 11.11
CA ILE A 151 -15.38 6.27 10.91
C ILE A 151 -16.75 6.75 10.46
N VAL A 152 -17.26 7.81 11.11
CA VAL A 152 -18.51 8.47 10.76
C VAL A 152 -18.38 9.07 9.34
N PRO A 153 -19.13 8.59 8.33
CA PRO A 153 -18.88 8.94 6.93
C PRO A 153 -19.46 10.30 6.51
N ALA A 154 -20.38 10.84 7.29
CA ALA A 154 -21.11 12.07 7.05
C ALA A 154 -21.57 12.68 8.38
N ASP A 155 -22.08 13.89 8.38
CA ASP A 155 -22.74 14.38 9.60
C ASP A 155 -24.10 13.68 9.75
N VAL A 156 -24.30 13.06 10.90
CA VAL A 156 -25.49 12.23 11.15
C VAL A 156 -26.25 12.68 12.41
N ARG A 157 -27.57 12.63 12.35
CA ARG A 157 -28.47 12.70 13.50
C ARG A 157 -28.69 11.29 14.03
N ILE A 158 -28.32 11.04 15.27
CA ILE A 158 -28.45 9.70 15.88
C ILE A 158 -29.93 9.37 16.06
N LEU A 159 -30.36 8.25 15.55
CA LEU A 159 -31.72 7.72 15.64
C LEU A 159 -31.86 6.70 16.77
N GLU A 160 -30.90 5.79 16.88
CA GLU A 160 -30.79 4.77 17.91
C GLU A 160 -29.34 4.65 18.35
N SER A 161 -29.09 4.42 19.63
CA SER A 161 -27.74 4.20 20.13
C SER A 161 -27.72 3.31 21.37
N THR A 162 -26.68 2.45 21.46
CA THR A 162 -26.42 1.61 22.62
C THR A 162 -24.96 1.80 23.04
N ASN A 163 -24.74 2.38 24.20
CA ASN A 163 -23.41 2.65 24.77
C ASN A 163 -22.45 3.38 23.82
N LEU A 164 -22.98 4.22 22.92
CA LEU A 164 -22.22 4.89 21.88
C LEU A 164 -21.27 5.93 22.47
N LYS A 165 -19.98 5.80 22.19
CA LYS A 165 -18.94 6.79 22.45
C LYS A 165 -18.21 7.13 21.16
N VAL A 166 -18.12 8.42 20.85
CA VAL A 166 -17.51 8.92 19.61
C VAL A 166 -16.36 9.87 19.95
N ASN A 167 -15.20 9.63 19.37
CA ASN A 167 -14.05 10.52 19.46
C ASN A 167 -14.15 11.57 18.35
N GLU A 168 -14.33 12.82 18.73
CA GLU A 168 -14.48 13.96 17.82
C GLU A 168 -13.24 14.86 17.79
N SER A 169 -12.07 14.34 18.18
CA SER A 169 -10.83 15.12 18.28
C SER A 169 -10.43 15.84 16.98
N THR A 170 -10.81 15.30 15.83
CA THR A 170 -10.59 15.93 14.51
C THR A 170 -11.33 17.26 14.33
N LEU A 171 -12.42 17.47 15.05
CA LEU A 171 -13.23 18.70 14.99
C LEU A 171 -13.08 19.56 16.22
N THR A 172 -12.99 18.95 17.41
CA THR A 172 -12.98 19.65 18.69
C THR A 172 -11.59 19.86 19.27
N GLY A 173 -10.62 19.07 18.82
CA GLY A 173 -9.25 19.01 19.39
C GLY A 173 -9.16 18.24 20.70
N GLU A 174 -10.28 17.78 21.27
CA GLU A 174 -10.31 17.01 22.53
C GLU A 174 -10.20 15.51 22.27
N SER A 175 -9.27 14.84 22.96
CA SER A 175 -8.96 13.43 22.73
C SER A 175 -9.93 12.45 23.41
N ASN A 176 -10.78 12.93 24.31
CA ASN A 176 -11.71 12.08 25.06
C ASN A 176 -12.97 11.78 24.24
N ALA A 177 -13.39 10.51 24.20
CA ALA A 177 -14.62 10.13 23.53
C ALA A 177 -15.87 10.65 24.27
N VAL A 178 -16.78 11.22 23.54
CA VAL A 178 -18.03 11.80 24.04
C VAL A 178 -19.15 10.78 23.93
N SER A 179 -19.89 10.55 25.01
CA SER A 179 -21.09 9.72 24.99
C SER A 179 -22.21 10.40 24.20
N LYS A 180 -22.80 9.64 23.27
CA LYS A 180 -23.88 10.12 22.38
C LYS A 180 -25.19 9.39 22.69
N SER A 181 -26.33 10.11 22.51
CA SER A 181 -27.65 9.57 22.76
C SER A 181 -28.66 10.09 21.74
N ALA A 182 -29.58 9.24 21.31
CA ALA A 182 -30.66 9.59 20.39
C ALA A 182 -31.74 10.45 21.02
N GLU A 183 -31.97 10.28 22.34
CA GLU A 183 -33.11 10.85 23.05
C GLU A 183 -32.98 12.35 23.34
N VAL A 184 -31.77 12.88 23.29
CA VAL A 184 -31.51 14.29 23.60
C VAL A 184 -31.97 15.22 22.47
N VAL A 185 -32.76 16.23 22.77
CA VAL A 185 -33.13 17.30 21.85
C VAL A 185 -32.79 18.65 22.50
N TYR A 186 -32.19 19.55 21.72
CA TYR A 186 -31.77 20.87 22.22
C TYR A 186 -32.68 21.96 21.68
N HIS A 187 -33.07 22.88 22.53
CA HIS A 187 -33.83 24.08 22.13
C HIS A 187 -32.92 25.32 22.02
N GLU A 188 -31.75 25.26 22.61
CA GLU A 188 -30.74 26.32 22.60
C GLU A 188 -29.60 26.04 21.65
N ASN A 189 -28.81 27.06 21.32
CA ASN A 189 -27.60 26.90 20.54
C ASN A 189 -26.53 26.20 21.37
N LYS A 190 -26.00 25.09 20.86
CA LYS A 190 -24.91 24.31 21.49
C LYS A 190 -23.68 24.29 20.58
N ALA A 191 -22.51 24.36 21.19
CA ALA A 191 -21.25 24.13 20.49
C ALA A 191 -21.20 22.71 19.93
N ILE A 192 -20.39 22.46 18.91
CA ILE A 192 -20.29 21.16 18.23
C ILE A 192 -19.99 20.03 19.23
N ALA A 193 -19.04 20.26 20.14
CA ALA A 193 -18.63 19.29 21.16
C ALA A 193 -19.78 18.87 22.12
N ASP A 194 -20.76 19.75 22.35
CA ASP A 194 -21.86 19.53 23.32
C ASP A 194 -23.07 18.84 22.71
N ARG A 195 -23.11 18.64 21.38
CA ARG A 195 -24.25 18.05 20.67
C ARG A 195 -24.25 16.54 20.77
N LYS A 196 -24.80 15.99 21.85
CA LYS A 196 -24.82 14.53 22.13
C LYS A 196 -25.68 13.72 21.18
N ASN A 197 -26.59 14.33 20.43
CA ASN A 197 -27.49 13.66 19.49
C ASN A 197 -27.00 13.70 18.04
N MET A 198 -25.78 14.19 17.82
CA MET A 198 -25.13 14.24 16.51
C MET A 198 -23.79 13.51 16.56
N ALA A 199 -23.40 12.93 15.42
CA ALA A 199 -22.02 12.51 15.18
C ALA A 199 -21.56 13.11 13.84
N TYR A 200 -20.30 13.50 13.77
CA TYR A 200 -19.77 14.31 12.69
C TYR A 200 -18.81 13.53 11.78
N CYS A 201 -18.78 13.91 10.52
CA CYS A 201 -17.89 13.33 9.51
C CYS A 201 -16.41 13.34 9.97
N GLY A 202 -15.73 12.20 9.83
CA GLY A 202 -14.32 12.04 10.23
C GLY A 202 -14.09 11.72 11.69
N SER A 203 -15.14 11.67 12.54
CA SER A 203 -15.08 11.20 13.92
C SER A 203 -15.01 9.66 13.98
N VAL A 204 -14.46 9.12 15.07
CA VAL A 204 -14.26 7.69 15.27
C VAL A 204 -15.19 7.14 16.35
N VAL A 205 -15.90 6.08 16.06
CA VAL A 205 -16.68 5.34 17.05
C VAL A 205 -15.74 4.48 17.89
N GLU A 206 -15.55 4.82 19.15
CA GLU A 206 -14.69 4.06 20.08
C GLU A 206 -15.41 2.88 20.74
N ASN A 207 -16.70 3.05 21.03
CA ASN A 207 -17.48 2.02 21.72
C ASN A 207 -18.96 2.09 21.32
N GLY A 208 -19.67 0.97 21.46
CA GLY A 208 -21.08 0.86 21.20
C GLY A 208 -21.45 0.78 19.73
N HIS A 209 -22.74 0.92 19.44
CA HIS A 209 -23.29 0.94 18.10
C HIS A 209 -24.47 1.92 18.01
N ALA A 210 -24.75 2.38 16.78
CA ALA A 210 -25.83 3.32 16.52
C ALA A 210 -26.37 3.23 15.10
N LYS A 211 -27.59 3.71 14.89
CA LYS A 211 -28.11 4.10 13.59
C LYS A 211 -28.20 5.61 13.52
N GLY A 212 -27.70 6.20 12.45
CA GLY A 212 -27.69 7.63 12.25
C GLY A 212 -28.25 8.02 10.89
N LEU A 213 -29.10 9.05 10.85
CA LEU A 213 -29.62 9.65 9.63
C LEU A 213 -28.63 10.64 9.05
N VAL A 214 -28.22 10.47 7.81
CA VAL A 214 -27.32 11.39 7.10
C VAL A 214 -28.01 12.73 6.84
N VAL A 215 -27.50 13.79 7.45
CA VAL A 215 -28.06 15.14 7.39
C VAL A 215 -27.20 16.12 6.59
N ALA A 216 -25.89 15.89 6.50
CA ALA A 216 -25.00 16.68 5.66
C ALA A 216 -23.86 15.81 5.12
N ILE A 217 -23.52 15.99 3.84
CA ILE A 217 -22.48 15.24 3.12
C ILE A 217 -21.47 16.18 2.48
N GLY A 218 -20.24 15.69 2.34
CA GLY A 218 -19.18 16.37 1.58
C GLY A 218 -18.92 17.78 2.11
N LYS A 219 -19.04 18.80 1.26
CA LYS A 219 -18.79 20.21 1.61
C LYS A 219 -19.77 20.80 2.62
N GLU A 220 -20.94 20.20 2.76
CA GLU A 220 -21.98 20.68 3.68
C GLU A 220 -21.72 20.21 5.12
N SER A 221 -20.90 19.15 5.31
CA SER A 221 -20.52 18.67 6.64
C SER A 221 -19.64 19.68 7.38
N GLU A 222 -19.61 19.63 8.70
CA GLU A 222 -18.74 20.50 9.51
C GLU A 222 -17.28 20.33 9.16
N PHE A 223 -16.84 19.09 8.96
CA PHE A 223 -15.48 18.79 8.47
C PHE A 223 -15.24 19.35 7.05
N GLY A 224 -16.23 19.25 6.17
CA GLY A 224 -16.13 19.76 4.80
C GLY A 224 -15.98 21.28 4.73
N LYS A 225 -16.62 22.03 5.62
CA LYS A 225 -16.47 23.50 5.73
C LYS A 225 -15.04 23.88 6.13
N ILE A 226 -14.43 23.14 7.07
CA ILE A 226 -13.04 23.34 7.49
C ILE A 226 -12.10 22.98 6.34
N ALA A 227 -12.31 21.85 5.67
CA ALA A 227 -11.49 21.38 4.56
C ALA A 227 -11.52 22.33 3.36
N GLU A 228 -12.62 23.04 3.12
CA GLU A 228 -12.72 24.05 2.07
C GLU A 228 -11.88 25.29 2.36
N SER A 229 -11.76 25.69 3.62
CA SER A 229 -10.90 26.78 4.08
C SER A 229 -9.39 26.47 3.96
N LEU A 230 -9.02 25.18 3.92
CA LEU A 230 -7.64 24.69 3.88
C LEU A 230 -7.17 24.31 2.47
N LYS A 231 -7.89 24.65 1.42
CA LYS A 231 -7.70 24.18 0.03
C LYS A 231 -6.39 24.57 -0.66
N GLU A 232 -5.48 25.28 -0.05
CA GLU A 232 -4.20 25.70 -0.62
C GLU A 232 -2.97 24.86 -0.21
N THR A 233 -3.14 23.68 0.34
CA THR A 233 -1.99 22.83 0.62
C THR A 233 -1.45 22.26 -0.67
N LYS A 234 -0.25 22.74 -1.07
CA LYS A 234 0.55 22.20 -2.18
C LYS A 234 0.71 20.69 -2.01
N LYS A 235 0.53 19.95 -3.10
CA LYS A 235 0.81 18.50 -3.13
C LYS A 235 2.22 18.26 -2.61
N GLU A 236 2.38 17.53 -1.52
CA GLU A 236 3.70 17.13 -1.03
C GLU A 236 4.34 16.16 -2.01
N LEU A 237 5.56 16.49 -2.43
CA LEU A 237 6.37 15.64 -3.29
C LEU A 237 6.94 14.46 -2.49
N THR A 238 6.98 13.28 -3.11
CA THR A 238 7.65 12.12 -2.51
C THR A 238 9.16 12.36 -2.35
N PRO A 239 9.86 11.66 -1.43
CA PRO A 239 11.32 11.78 -1.31
C PRO A 239 12.04 11.54 -2.63
N LEU A 240 11.59 10.57 -3.43
CA LEU A 240 12.10 10.29 -4.77
C LEU A 240 11.94 11.50 -5.69
N GLN A 241 10.77 12.12 -5.73
CA GLN A 241 10.51 13.30 -6.55
C GLN A 241 11.36 14.49 -6.11
N LYS A 242 11.57 14.69 -4.80
CA LYS A 242 12.47 15.73 -4.27
C LYS A 242 13.91 15.48 -4.69
N ASN A 243 14.40 14.24 -4.61
CA ASN A 243 15.76 13.87 -5.05
C ASN A 243 15.94 14.14 -6.55
N ILE A 244 14.95 13.76 -7.38
CA ILE A 244 14.97 14.01 -8.84
C ILE A 244 15.02 15.50 -9.13
N GLN A 245 14.20 16.32 -8.47
CA GLN A 245 14.23 17.77 -8.64
C GLN A 245 15.55 18.38 -8.23
N SER A 246 16.19 17.91 -7.16
CA SER A 246 17.49 18.40 -6.70
C SER A 246 18.58 18.10 -7.73
N VAL A 247 18.58 16.90 -8.29
CA VAL A 247 19.53 16.51 -9.34
C VAL A 247 19.25 17.27 -10.64
N GLY A 248 17.96 17.43 -11.00
CA GLY A 248 17.56 18.25 -12.16
C GLY A 248 18.13 19.68 -12.07
N LYS A 249 18.08 20.32 -10.88
CA LYS A 249 18.67 21.64 -10.68
C LYS A 249 20.19 21.66 -10.87
N ILE A 250 20.90 20.68 -10.32
CA ILE A 250 22.38 20.60 -10.49
C ILE A 250 22.74 20.46 -11.96
N LEU A 251 22.03 19.59 -12.68
CA LEU A 251 22.22 19.42 -14.13
C LEU A 251 21.89 20.70 -14.89
N THR A 252 20.78 21.37 -14.59
CA THR A 252 20.44 22.65 -15.22
C THR A 252 21.56 23.69 -15.09
N TYR A 253 22.18 23.82 -13.92
CA TYR A 253 23.32 24.74 -13.74
C TYR A 253 24.55 24.31 -14.56
N LEU A 254 24.85 23.00 -14.57
CA LEU A 254 25.96 22.47 -15.37
C LEU A 254 25.75 22.72 -16.88
N ILE A 255 24.54 22.52 -17.33
CA ILE A 255 24.15 22.73 -18.73
C ILE A 255 24.24 24.18 -19.12
N LEU A 256 23.72 25.10 -18.31
CA LEU A 256 23.85 26.54 -18.54
C LEU A 256 25.29 26.97 -18.62
N LEU A 257 26.16 26.41 -17.79
CA LEU A 257 27.60 26.65 -17.85
C LEU A 257 28.17 26.18 -19.18
N ILE A 258 27.90 24.93 -19.58
CA ILE A 258 28.40 24.36 -20.86
C ILE A 258 27.87 25.15 -22.04
N ALA A 259 26.58 25.46 -22.10
CA ALA A 259 25.96 26.24 -23.16
C ALA A 259 26.55 27.64 -23.24
N THR A 260 26.82 28.30 -22.12
CA THR A 260 27.47 29.62 -22.07
C THR A 260 28.89 29.56 -22.61
N VAL A 261 29.69 28.56 -22.18
CA VAL A 261 31.06 28.37 -22.69
C VAL A 261 31.08 28.11 -24.18
N THR A 262 30.19 27.23 -24.64
CA THR A 262 30.05 26.90 -26.09
C THR A 262 29.67 28.13 -26.87
N PHE A 263 28.69 28.91 -26.44
CA PHE A 263 28.29 30.16 -27.07
C PHE A 263 29.44 31.13 -27.23
N ILE A 264 30.21 31.33 -26.13
CA ILE A 264 31.38 32.24 -26.17
C ILE A 264 32.45 31.75 -27.16
N LEU A 265 32.72 30.43 -27.13
CA LEU A 265 33.72 29.86 -28.06
C LEU A 265 33.28 29.96 -29.53
N GLU A 266 32.04 29.72 -29.86
CA GLU A 266 31.51 29.87 -31.20
C GLU A 266 31.50 31.33 -31.65
N VAL A 267 31.12 32.29 -30.82
CA VAL A 267 31.16 33.70 -31.14
C VAL A 267 32.62 34.18 -31.40
N ILE A 268 33.58 33.66 -30.66
CA ILE A 268 35.01 33.97 -30.91
C ILE A 268 35.48 33.36 -32.22
N ALA A 269 35.07 32.10 -32.50
CA ALA A 269 35.47 31.41 -33.72
C ALA A 269 34.78 31.96 -34.99
N ARG A 270 33.50 32.37 -34.88
CA ARG A 270 32.65 32.88 -35.99
C ARG A 270 31.95 34.19 -35.62
N PRO A 271 32.66 35.33 -35.57
CA PRO A 271 32.04 36.58 -35.10
C PRO A 271 30.84 37.06 -35.96
N ASN A 272 30.75 36.62 -37.19
CA ASN A 272 29.66 36.99 -38.12
C ASN A 272 28.43 36.07 -38.05
N GLU A 273 28.48 34.97 -37.24
CA GLU A 273 27.42 33.99 -37.15
C GLU A 273 26.86 33.86 -35.71
N ILE A 274 26.63 34.99 -35.05
CA ILE A 274 26.16 35.03 -33.65
C ILE A 274 24.84 34.27 -33.45
N LEU A 275 23.98 34.31 -34.48
CA LEU A 275 22.71 33.59 -34.43
C LEU A 275 22.90 32.07 -34.37
N ASN A 276 23.83 31.54 -35.20
CA ASN A 276 24.13 30.11 -35.18
C ASN A 276 24.75 29.67 -33.84
N ALA A 277 25.64 30.48 -33.27
CA ALA A 277 26.18 30.27 -31.94
C ALA A 277 25.07 30.23 -30.85
N PHE A 278 24.10 31.13 -30.97
CA PHE A 278 22.95 31.12 -30.05
C PHE A 278 22.07 29.89 -30.22
N LEU A 279 21.79 29.47 -31.46
CA LEU A 279 21.00 28.27 -31.76
C LEU A 279 21.68 26.99 -31.22
N THR A 280 23.03 26.91 -31.37
CA THR A 280 23.81 25.79 -30.79
C THR A 280 23.75 25.77 -29.26
N ALA A 281 23.87 26.91 -28.60
CA ALA A 281 23.75 26.99 -27.14
C ALA A 281 22.33 26.61 -26.67
N VAL A 282 21.29 27.00 -27.40
CA VAL A 282 19.92 26.59 -27.18
C VAL A 282 19.78 25.08 -27.40
N ALA A 283 20.37 24.51 -28.44
CA ALA A 283 20.32 23.07 -28.72
C ALA A 283 20.94 22.26 -27.56
N ILE A 284 22.08 22.68 -27.05
CA ILE A 284 22.74 22.07 -25.89
C ILE A 284 21.83 22.15 -24.65
N SER A 285 21.21 23.32 -24.44
CA SER A 285 20.30 23.50 -23.31
C SER A 285 19.07 22.58 -23.36
N VAL A 286 18.54 22.33 -24.54
CA VAL A 286 17.38 21.46 -24.79
C VAL A 286 17.77 19.99 -24.69
N ALA A 287 18.92 19.57 -25.26
CA ALA A 287 19.40 18.20 -25.23
C ALA A 287 19.58 17.64 -23.81
N ALA A 288 19.87 18.54 -22.88
CA ALA A 288 20.37 18.17 -21.57
C ALA A 288 19.28 17.90 -20.54
N ILE A 289 18.03 18.26 -20.79
CA ILE A 289 16.93 18.11 -19.83
C ILE A 289 16.08 16.90 -20.18
N PRO A 290 16.06 15.85 -19.34
CA PRO A 290 15.19 14.70 -19.55
C PRO A 290 13.73 15.06 -19.23
N GLU A 291 13.06 15.78 -20.15
CA GLU A 291 11.67 16.25 -19.97
C GLU A 291 10.68 15.10 -19.67
N SER A 292 10.90 13.94 -20.27
CA SER A 292 10.04 12.76 -20.09
C SER A 292 10.18 12.07 -18.73
N MET A 293 11.27 12.31 -17.97
CA MET A 293 11.61 11.54 -16.78
C MET A 293 10.56 11.58 -15.65
N PRO A 294 10.01 12.73 -15.21
CA PRO A 294 9.01 12.76 -14.13
C PRO A 294 7.75 11.97 -14.49
N ALA A 295 7.32 12.08 -15.75
CA ALA A 295 6.15 11.39 -16.25
C ALA A 295 6.39 9.87 -16.38
N VAL A 296 7.54 9.46 -16.90
CA VAL A 296 7.95 8.04 -17.00
C VAL A 296 7.99 7.41 -15.62
N ILE A 297 8.60 8.06 -14.62
CA ILE A 297 8.64 7.56 -13.24
C ILE A 297 7.23 7.42 -12.66
N THR A 298 6.35 8.38 -12.89
CA THR A 298 4.96 8.30 -12.42
C THR A 298 4.21 7.14 -13.08
N ILE A 299 4.43 6.91 -14.37
CA ILE A 299 3.88 5.75 -15.08
C ILE A 299 4.40 4.43 -14.48
N ILE A 300 5.71 4.32 -14.25
CA ILE A 300 6.33 3.13 -13.64
C ILE A 300 5.73 2.85 -12.26
N MET A 301 5.62 3.89 -11.42
CA MET A 301 5.02 3.76 -10.09
C MET A 301 3.56 3.33 -10.18
N SER A 302 2.78 3.92 -11.08
CA SER A 302 1.36 3.59 -11.26
C SER A 302 1.16 2.14 -11.73
N LEU A 303 1.97 1.68 -12.67
CA LEU A 303 1.95 0.27 -13.12
C LEU A 303 2.38 -0.69 -12.02
N GLY A 304 3.39 -0.30 -11.24
CA GLY A 304 3.84 -1.05 -10.06
C GLY A 304 2.75 -1.19 -9.00
N ILE A 305 2.05 -0.11 -8.69
CA ILE A 305 0.92 -0.10 -7.74
C ILE A 305 -0.23 -0.97 -8.26
N ALA A 306 -0.56 -0.88 -9.54
CA ALA A 306 -1.57 -1.75 -10.14
C ALA A 306 -1.19 -3.24 -10.04
N GLN A 307 0.10 -3.56 -10.14
CA GLN A 307 0.59 -4.93 -9.94
C GLN A 307 0.52 -5.37 -8.48
N LEU A 308 0.83 -4.49 -7.51
CA LEU A 308 0.65 -4.73 -6.08
C LEU A 308 -0.81 -5.03 -5.73
N SER A 309 -1.74 -4.25 -6.28
CA SER A 309 -3.18 -4.48 -6.07
C SER A 309 -3.63 -5.87 -6.54
N LYS A 310 -3.14 -6.34 -7.69
CA LYS A 310 -3.40 -7.72 -8.16
C LYS A 310 -2.84 -8.79 -7.22
N GLN A 311 -1.83 -8.46 -6.43
CA GLN A 311 -1.23 -9.32 -5.40
C GLN A 311 -1.82 -9.06 -4.00
N LYS A 312 -3.03 -8.51 -3.92
CA LYS A 312 -3.79 -8.27 -2.69
C LYS A 312 -3.18 -7.22 -1.76
N ALA A 313 -2.34 -6.33 -2.28
CA ALA A 313 -1.72 -5.24 -1.55
C ALA A 313 -2.13 -3.90 -2.18
N ILE A 314 -3.06 -3.18 -1.55
CA ILE A 314 -3.60 -1.91 -2.03
C ILE A 314 -2.79 -0.76 -1.43
N VAL A 315 -2.11 0.00 -2.27
CA VAL A 315 -1.31 1.17 -1.87
C VAL A 315 -2.21 2.40 -1.79
N LYS A 316 -2.31 3.03 -0.63
CA LYS A 316 -3.04 4.29 -0.43
C LYS A 316 -2.20 5.53 -0.76
N LYS A 317 -0.91 5.51 -0.45
CA LYS A 317 0.00 6.64 -0.65
C LYS A 317 1.18 6.22 -1.54
N MET A 318 1.48 6.99 -2.56
CA MET A 318 2.54 6.65 -3.53
C MET A 318 3.93 6.49 -2.89
N HIS A 319 4.25 7.27 -1.86
CA HIS A 319 5.54 7.17 -1.17
C HIS A 319 5.73 5.83 -0.45
N ALA A 320 4.66 5.12 -0.10
CA ALA A 320 4.75 3.81 0.54
C ALA A 320 5.47 2.79 -0.33
N VAL A 321 5.37 2.87 -1.66
CA VAL A 321 6.07 1.96 -2.59
C VAL A 321 7.58 2.11 -2.46
N GLU A 322 8.07 3.34 -2.36
CA GLU A 322 9.49 3.63 -2.18
C GLU A 322 9.98 3.12 -0.82
N THR A 323 9.22 3.41 0.23
CA THR A 323 9.56 3.01 1.60
C THR A 323 9.50 1.49 1.79
N LEU A 324 8.55 0.78 1.13
CA LEU A 324 8.52 -0.69 1.08
C LEU A 324 9.85 -1.27 0.58
N GLY A 325 10.43 -0.67 -0.45
CA GLY A 325 11.73 -1.11 -0.99
C GLY A 325 12.91 -0.93 -0.01
N CYS A 326 12.77 -0.06 0.98
CA CYS A 326 13.77 0.21 2.02
C CYS A 326 13.46 -0.50 3.35
N CYS A 327 12.30 -1.16 3.49
CA CYS A 327 11.88 -1.80 4.72
C CYS A 327 12.89 -2.86 5.17
N ASP A 328 13.32 -2.79 6.43
CA ASP A 328 14.25 -3.72 7.04
C ASP A 328 13.70 -4.38 8.32
N VAL A 329 12.64 -3.81 8.93
CA VAL A 329 11.95 -4.40 10.07
C VAL A 329 10.44 -4.42 9.80
N ILE A 330 9.83 -5.61 9.94
CA ILE A 330 8.37 -5.78 9.85
C ILE A 330 7.86 -6.14 11.24
N CYS A 331 7.20 -5.21 11.91
CA CYS A 331 6.50 -5.40 13.16
C CYS A 331 5.07 -5.86 12.85
N SER A 332 4.73 -7.08 13.20
CA SER A 332 3.43 -7.66 12.93
C SER A 332 2.69 -8.03 14.21
N ASP A 333 1.41 -7.68 14.29
CA ASP A 333 0.53 -8.29 15.26
C ASP A 333 0.42 -9.79 15.00
N LYS A 334 0.25 -10.59 16.04
CA LYS A 334 0.12 -12.04 15.93
C LYS A 334 -1.22 -12.43 15.32
N THR A 335 -2.31 -11.95 15.95
CA THR A 335 -3.67 -12.42 15.69
C THR A 335 -4.17 -11.96 14.33
N GLY A 336 -4.69 -12.89 13.53
CA GLY A 336 -5.25 -12.57 12.20
C GLY A 336 -4.22 -12.31 11.11
N THR A 337 -2.99 -11.90 11.43
CA THR A 337 -1.92 -11.61 10.47
C THR A 337 -0.93 -12.77 10.35
N ILE A 338 -0.31 -13.17 11.45
CA ILE A 338 0.59 -14.34 11.56
C ILE A 338 -0.23 -15.62 11.67
N THR A 339 -1.31 -15.56 12.44
CA THR A 339 -2.24 -16.67 12.66
C THR A 339 -3.51 -16.53 11.82
N GLN A 340 -4.31 -17.60 11.79
CA GLN A 340 -5.52 -17.64 10.95
C GLN A 340 -6.71 -16.91 11.55
N ASN A 341 -6.62 -16.41 12.79
CA ASN A 341 -7.74 -15.89 13.60
C ASN A 341 -8.90 -16.90 13.69
N LYS A 342 -8.55 -18.17 13.81
CA LYS A 342 -9.50 -19.28 13.86
C LYS A 342 -9.04 -20.30 14.86
N MET A 343 -9.66 -20.29 16.06
CA MET A 343 -9.35 -21.30 17.08
C MET A 343 -9.64 -22.70 16.52
N THR A 344 -8.75 -23.64 16.82
CA THR A 344 -8.90 -25.05 16.47
C THR A 344 -8.48 -25.92 17.64
N VAL A 345 -9.22 -27.00 17.86
CA VAL A 345 -8.84 -28.06 18.80
C VAL A 345 -7.65 -28.81 18.22
N LYS A 346 -6.55 -28.89 18.99
CA LYS A 346 -5.31 -29.56 18.62
C LYS A 346 -5.11 -30.86 19.34
N GLU A 347 -5.43 -30.91 20.62
CA GLU A 347 -5.14 -32.03 21.49
C GLU A 347 -6.25 -32.21 22.51
N ILE A 348 -6.59 -33.47 22.78
CA ILE A 348 -7.51 -33.82 23.85
C ILE A 348 -6.77 -34.78 24.77
N TYR A 349 -6.94 -34.59 26.08
CA TYR A 349 -6.53 -35.55 27.06
C TYR A 349 -7.73 -36.02 27.86
N ALA A 350 -7.99 -37.35 27.86
CA ALA A 350 -9.04 -38.05 28.60
C ALA A 350 -8.49 -39.40 29.05
N ASN A 351 -9.09 -40.00 30.06
CA ASN A 351 -8.68 -41.32 30.55
C ASN A 351 -9.47 -42.48 29.89
N PHE A 352 -9.94 -42.27 28.65
CA PHE A 352 -10.69 -43.25 27.87
C PHE A 352 -10.34 -43.14 26.40
N GLU A 353 -10.68 -44.14 25.61
CA GLU A 353 -10.38 -44.17 24.17
C GLU A 353 -11.36 -43.33 23.34
N GLU A 354 -10.95 -42.90 22.16
CA GLU A 354 -11.75 -42.07 21.24
C GLU A 354 -13.08 -42.72 20.77
N ASN A 355 -13.21 -44.05 20.88
CA ASN A 355 -14.42 -44.77 20.49
C ASN A 355 -15.35 -45.13 21.66
N SER A 356 -15.03 -44.66 22.86
CA SER A 356 -15.82 -44.95 24.06
C SER A 356 -17.10 -44.13 24.17
N GLU A 357 -18.03 -44.59 25.00
CA GLU A 357 -19.26 -43.84 25.31
C GLU A 357 -18.92 -42.48 25.98
N PHE A 358 -17.92 -42.44 26.82
CA PHE A 358 -17.46 -41.21 27.46
C PHE A 358 -16.83 -40.22 26.49
N PHE A 359 -16.17 -40.69 25.43
CA PHE A 359 -15.67 -39.78 24.37
C PHE A 359 -16.84 -39.16 23.60
N ASN A 360 -17.87 -39.95 23.31
CA ASN A 360 -19.08 -39.43 22.69
C ASN A 360 -19.77 -38.40 23.61
N LEU A 361 -19.81 -38.64 24.91
CA LEU A 361 -20.35 -37.72 25.91
C LEU A 361 -19.55 -36.41 25.97
N LEU A 362 -18.21 -36.48 25.91
CA LEU A 362 -17.32 -35.33 25.84
C LEU A 362 -17.61 -34.48 24.58
N LEU A 363 -17.80 -35.11 23.42
CA LEU A 363 -18.16 -34.40 22.19
C LEU A 363 -19.52 -33.72 22.29
N HIS A 364 -20.49 -34.36 22.98
CA HIS A 364 -21.78 -33.72 23.20
C HIS A 364 -21.71 -32.58 24.21
N ASP A 365 -20.85 -32.66 25.25
CA ASP A 365 -20.58 -31.54 26.13
C ASP A 365 -20.03 -30.34 25.36
N MET A 366 -19.02 -30.55 24.45
CA MET A 366 -18.50 -29.54 23.58
C MET A 366 -19.57 -28.88 22.71
N ALA A 367 -20.59 -29.66 22.31
CA ALA A 367 -21.65 -29.21 21.43
C ALA A 367 -22.82 -28.55 22.16
N LEU A 368 -23.27 -29.09 23.28
CA LEU A 368 -24.48 -28.71 24.02
C LEU A 368 -24.20 -27.61 25.05
N CYS A 369 -23.05 -27.64 25.72
CA CYS A 369 -22.58 -26.56 26.58
C CYS A 369 -21.93 -25.47 25.73
N ASN A 370 -22.69 -24.89 24.81
CA ASN A 370 -22.17 -24.01 23.77
C ASN A 370 -23.27 -23.02 23.30
N ASN A 371 -22.90 -21.78 23.01
CA ASN A 371 -23.82 -20.75 22.51
C ASN A 371 -23.60 -20.41 21.02
N GLY A 372 -22.70 -21.12 20.34
CA GLY A 372 -22.49 -20.99 18.89
C GLY A 372 -23.72 -21.47 18.10
N GLN A 373 -24.04 -20.76 17.03
CA GLN A 373 -25.19 -21.01 16.17
C GLN A 373 -24.76 -21.39 14.76
N MET A 374 -25.61 -22.15 14.05
CA MET A 374 -25.37 -22.50 12.66
C MET A 374 -25.76 -21.35 11.74
N GLY A 375 -24.81 -20.76 11.03
CA GLY A 375 -25.04 -19.76 10.00
C GLY A 375 -25.00 -20.36 8.59
N LYS A 376 -25.18 -19.52 7.56
CA LYS A 376 -25.19 -19.94 6.14
C LYS A 376 -23.85 -20.52 5.66
N GLU A 377 -22.71 -20.03 6.18
CA GLU A 377 -21.36 -20.43 5.77
C GLU A 377 -20.59 -21.23 6.85
N GLY A 378 -21.24 -21.61 7.95
CA GLY A 378 -20.61 -22.33 9.06
C GLY A 378 -21.13 -21.84 10.41
N TYR A 379 -20.48 -22.25 11.50
CA TYR A 379 -20.87 -21.82 12.83
C TYR A 379 -20.47 -20.38 13.12
N ILE A 380 -21.38 -19.64 13.78
CA ILE A 380 -21.21 -18.24 14.20
C ILE A 380 -21.27 -18.22 15.73
N GLY A 381 -20.33 -17.51 16.35
CA GLY A 381 -20.23 -17.38 17.80
C GLY A 381 -18.81 -16.99 18.22
N GLU A 382 -18.53 -17.06 19.52
CA GLU A 382 -17.17 -16.86 20.03
C GLU A 382 -16.20 -17.91 19.44
N SER A 383 -14.99 -17.48 19.09
CA SER A 383 -14.02 -18.33 18.39
C SER A 383 -13.73 -19.67 19.10
N THR A 384 -13.70 -19.66 20.44
CA THR A 384 -13.54 -20.83 21.29
C THR A 384 -14.71 -21.82 21.13
N GLU A 385 -15.94 -21.31 21.13
CA GLU A 385 -17.15 -22.11 20.99
C GLU A 385 -17.30 -22.70 19.60
N VAL A 386 -17.02 -21.87 18.58
CA VAL A 386 -16.98 -22.33 17.18
C VAL A 386 -15.94 -23.43 16.95
N ALA A 387 -14.79 -23.37 17.64
CA ALA A 387 -13.75 -24.40 17.57
C ALA A 387 -14.25 -25.75 18.12
N LEU A 388 -14.94 -25.74 19.25
CA LEU A 388 -15.52 -26.94 19.85
C LEU A 388 -16.62 -27.56 18.95
N LEU A 389 -17.52 -26.73 18.39
CA LEU A 389 -18.56 -27.18 17.47
C LEU A 389 -17.97 -27.82 16.20
N ASN A 390 -16.95 -27.19 15.62
CA ASN A 390 -16.28 -27.72 14.44
C ASN A 390 -15.58 -29.05 14.74
N TYR A 391 -14.97 -29.19 15.92
CA TYR A 391 -14.32 -30.43 16.32
C TYR A 391 -15.32 -31.55 16.56
N ALA A 392 -16.41 -31.28 17.28
CA ALA A 392 -17.49 -32.25 17.51
C ALA A 392 -18.08 -32.74 16.17
N LYS A 393 -18.33 -31.82 15.23
CA LYS A 393 -18.79 -32.16 13.86
C LYS A 393 -17.77 -33.03 13.10
N LEU A 394 -16.47 -32.69 13.18
CA LEU A 394 -15.39 -33.45 12.53
C LEU A 394 -15.32 -34.89 13.06
N LYS A 395 -15.56 -35.08 14.35
CA LYS A 395 -15.58 -36.40 15.02
C LYS A 395 -16.93 -37.14 14.87
N GLY A 396 -17.87 -36.61 14.08
CA GLY A 396 -19.09 -37.32 13.66
C GLY A 396 -20.37 -36.97 14.40
N VAL A 397 -20.37 -35.96 15.28
CA VAL A 397 -21.61 -35.47 15.92
C VAL A 397 -22.47 -34.77 14.88
N LYS A 398 -23.67 -35.31 14.62
CA LYS A 398 -24.63 -34.76 13.67
C LYS A 398 -25.41 -33.62 14.31
N MET A 399 -24.84 -32.41 14.22
CA MET A 399 -25.41 -31.21 14.87
C MET A 399 -26.86 -30.90 14.44
N GLU A 400 -27.25 -31.27 13.22
CA GLU A 400 -28.57 -31.04 12.65
C GLU A 400 -29.65 -31.99 13.28
N LYS A 401 -29.23 -33.05 13.99
CA LYS A 401 -30.07 -34.04 14.65
C LYS A 401 -29.95 -33.99 16.18
N LEU A 402 -29.31 -32.95 16.73
CA LEU A 402 -29.25 -32.76 18.17
C LEU A 402 -30.57 -32.19 18.67
N ASP A 403 -31.56 -33.10 18.90
CA ASP A 403 -32.82 -32.78 19.55
C ASP A 403 -32.68 -33.04 21.05
N PHE A 404 -31.79 -32.25 21.72
CA PHE A 404 -31.52 -32.30 23.15
C PHE A 404 -31.90 -30.96 23.77
N PRO A 405 -33.19 -30.75 24.18
CA PRO A 405 -33.64 -29.47 24.69
C PRO A 405 -32.84 -28.98 25.87
N ARG A 406 -32.33 -27.74 25.80
CA ARG A 406 -31.71 -27.07 26.92
C ARG A 406 -32.78 -26.59 27.90
N ILE A 407 -32.68 -27.02 29.12
CA ILE A 407 -33.65 -26.72 30.22
C ILE A 407 -33.11 -25.57 31.07
N TYR A 408 -31.81 -25.53 31.28
CA TYR A 408 -31.14 -24.57 32.16
C TYR A 408 -29.80 -24.16 31.58
N GLU A 409 -29.42 -22.91 31.85
CA GLU A 409 -28.12 -22.36 31.49
C GLU A 409 -27.61 -21.49 32.62
N ASN A 410 -26.34 -21.68 32.99
CA ASN A 410 -25.59 -20.78 33.84
C ASN A 410 -24.42 -20.22 32.98
N PRO A 411 -24.55 -18.96 32.45
CA PRO A 411 -23.67 -18.44 31.45
C PRO A 411 -22.23 -18.24 31.96
N PHE A 412 -21.28 -18.14 31.03
CA PHE A 412 -19.91 -17.84 31.36
C PHE A 412 -19.77 -16.42 31.95
N THR A 413 -19.03 -16.33 33.06
CA THR A 413 -18.57 -15.03 33.60
C THR A 413 -17.07 -15.09 33.89
N SER A 414 -16.40 -13.93 33.77
CA SER A 414 -14.95 -13.83 33.98
C SER A 414 -14.50 -14.19 35.40
N ASP A 415 -15.35 -13.99 36.39
CA ASP A 415 -15.06 -14.31 37.79
C ASP A 415 -15.19 -15.82 38.08
N ARG A 416 -16.19 -16.44 37.48
CA ARG A 416 -16.47 -17.87 37.64
C ARG A 416 -15.62 -18.74 36.73
N LYS A 417 -15.27 -18.22 35.54
CA LYS A 417 -14.46 -18.88 34.50
C LYS A 417 -15.00 -20.23 34.03
N MET A 418 -16.29 -20.43 34.09
CA MET A 418 -16.97 -21.65 33.67
C MET A 418 -18.40 -21.36 33.22
N MET A 419 -18.96 -22.27 32.44
CA MET A 419 -20.32 -22.28 31.95
C MET A 419 -20.93 -23.65 32.16
N SER A 420 -22.24 -23.73 32.40
CA SER A 420 -22.96 -25.00 32.45
C SER A 420 -24.30 -24.90 31.75
N THR A 421 -24.74 -26.01 31.17
CA THR A 421 -26.07 -26.17 30.60
C THR A 421 -26.65 -27.51 31.01
N GLN A 422 -27.93 -27.51 31.36
CA GLN A 422 -28.67 -28.76 31.58
C GLN A 422 -29.52 -29.08 30.35
N ASN A 423 -29.34 -30.25 29.81
CA ASN A 423 -30.03 -30.73 28.62
C ASN A 423 -30.71 -32.07 28.89
N ILE A 424 -31.82 -32.38 28.16
CA ILE A 424 -32.36 -33.72 28.12
C ILE A 424 -31.54 -34.53 27.12
N PHE A 425 -30.60 -35.36 27.63
CA PHE A 425 -29.72 -36.20 26.85
C PHE A 425 -30.09 -37.67 27.00
N ASN A 426 -30.45 -38.35 25.89
CA ASN A 426 -30.91 -39.73 25.88
C ASN A 426 -32.03 -40.04 26.91
N GLY A 427 -32.96 -39.10 27.10
CA GLY A 427 -34.09 -39.22 28.03
C GLY A 427 -33.75 -38.95 29.50
N LYS A 428 -32.53 -38.60 29.83
CA LYS A 428 -32.07 -38.20 31.16
C LYS A 428 -31.72 -36.73 31.19
N LYS A 429 -31.87 -36.07 32.30
CA LYS A 429 -31.34 -34.73 32.56
C LYS A 429 -29.88 -34.83 32.88
N VAL A 430 -29.04 -34.16 32.08
CA VAL A 430 -27.58 -34.13 32.21
C VAL A 430 -27.12 -32.66 32.24
N LEU A 431 -26.39 -32.31 33.30
CA LEU A 431 -25.69 -31.04 33.43
C LEU A 431 -24.31 -31.18 32.78
N PHE A 432 -24.07 -30.43 31.71
CA PHE A 432 -22.76 -30.32 31.06
C PHE A 432 -22.04 -29.07 31.55
N VAL A 433 -20.76 -29.17 31.78
CA VAL A 433 -19.94 -28.09 32.37
C VAL A 433 -18.64 -27.95 31.62
N LYS A 434 -18.37 -26.75 31.11
CA LYS A 434 -17.05 -26.41 30.53
C LYS A 434 -16.43 -25.22 31.25
N GLY A 435 -15.12 -25.17 31.36
CA GLY A 435 -14.44 -24.01 31.96
C GLY A 435 -12.94 -24.17 32.15
N ALA A 436 -12.37 -23.24 32.91
CA ALA A 436 -10.96 -23.32 33.31
C ALA A 436 -10.71 -24.53 34.19
N LEU A 437 -9.58 -25.24 33.97
CA LEU A 437 -9.30 -26.50 34.64
C LEU A 437 -9.31 -26.38 36.15
N ASP A 438 -8.71 -25.33 36.73
CA ASP A 438 -8.68 -25.09 38.18
C ASP A 438 -10.09 -24.98 38.77
N ARG A 439 -11.04 -24.43 38.06
CA ARG A 439 -12.43 -24.26 38.48
C ARG A 439 -13.25 -25.54 38.36
N VAL A 440 -13.14 -26.21 37.20
CA VAL A 440 -13.90 -27.44 36.92
C VAL A 440 -13.38 -28.63 37.77
N LEU A 441 -12.04 -28.83 37.76
CA LEU A 441 -11.44 -29.95 38.49
C LEU A 441 -11.65 -29.87 40.03
N GLY A 442 -11.69 -28.64 40.57
CA GLY A 442 -11.98 -28.43 42.00
C GLY A 442 -13.39 -28.86 42.40
N ARG A 443 -14.33 -28.99 41.47
CA ARG A 443 -15.73 -29.37 41.68
C ARG A 443 -16.05 -30.82 41.29
N CYS A 444 -15.04 -31.56 40.82
CA CYS A 444 -15.15 -32.95 40.44
C CYS A 444 -14.83 -33.86 41.64
N SER A 445 -15.75 -34.76 41.92
CA SER A 445 -15.55 -35.86 42.91
C SER A 445 -15.16 -37.17 42.23
N THR A 446 -15.53 -37.35 40.96
CA THR A 446 -15.29 -38.57 40.17
C THR A 446 -14.67 -38.23 38.81
N ILE A 447 -14.11 -39.26 38.19
CA ILE A 447 -13.50 -39.20 36.86
C ILE A 447 -13.98 -40.35 36.00
N ALA A 448 -14.26 -40.09 34.72
CA ALA A 448 -14.57 -41.12 33.73
C ALA A 448 -13.28 -41.84 33.30
N THR A 449 -13.29 -43.16 33.32
CA THR A 449 -12.23 -44.04 32.81
C THR A 449 -12.79 -44.90 31.68
N CYS A 450 -12.02 -45.81 31.11
CA CYS A 450 -12.41 -46.57 29.89
C CYS A 450 -13.82 -47.20 30.00
N ASP A 451 -14.17 -47.76 31.17
CA ASP A 451 -15.42 -48.54 31.33
C ASP A 451 -16.31 -48.06 32.48
N GLN A 452 -15.83 -47.17 33.33
CA GLN A 452 -16.59 -46.82 34.55
C GLN A 452 -16.20 -45.43 35.09
N VAL A 453 -17.08 -44.91 35.93
CA VAL A 453 -16.87 -43.70 36.73
C VAL A 453 -16.25 -44.08 38.07
N VAL A 454 -15.09 -43.53 38.40
CA VAL A 454 -14.39 -43.81 39.65
C VAL A 454 -14.12 -42.55 40.48
N PRO A 455 -13.98 -42.62 41.81
CA PRO A 455 -13.55 -41.45 42.57
C PRO A 455 -12.20 -40.92 42.08
N ILE A 456 -12.08 -39.61 41.93
CA ILE A 456 -10.82 -38.97 41.49
C ILE A 456 -9.80 -38.98 42.59
N THR A 457 -8.59 -39.51 42.29
CA THR A 457 -7.49 -39.59 43.24
C THR A 457 -6.54 -38.40 43.12
N GLU A 458 -5.73 -38.15 44.16
CA GLU A 458 -4.70 -37.11 44.10
C GLU A 458 -3.62 -37.38 43.03
N VAL A 459 -3.38 -38.65 42.70
CA VAL A 459 -2.46 -39.06 41.64
C VAL A 459 -3.01 -38.62 40.25
N GLU A 460 -4.30 -38.83 40.01
CA GLU A 460 -4.97 -38.40 38.78
C GLU A 460 -5.06 -36.90 38.68
N ARG A 461 -5.39 -36.21 39.78
CA ARG A 461 -5.34 -34.72 39.80
C ARG A 461 -3.98 -34.21 39.39
N LYS A 462 -2.89 -34.74 39.96
CA LYS A 462 -1.51 -34.33 39.58
C LYS A 462 -1.20 -34.65 38.12
N LYS A 463 -1.68 -35.82 37.62
CA LYS A 463 -1.47 -36.19 36.20
C LYS A 463 -2.18 -35.20 35.25
N ILE A 464 -3.44 -34.87 35.54
CA ILE A 464 -4.23 -33.88 34.74
C ILE A 464 -3.56 -32.51 34.79
N MET A 465 -3.12 -32.06 35.96
CA MET A 465 -2.43 -30.75 36.10
C MET A 465 -1.12 -30.71 35.30
N LYS A 466 -0.37 -31.83 35.31
CA LYS A 466 0.84 -31.94 34.49
C LYS A 466 0.54 -31.83 32.98
N MET A 467 -0.48 -32.56 32.51
CA MET A 467 -0.89 -32.49 31.08
C MET A 467 -1.35 -31.09 30.69
N ASN A 468 -2.09 -30.43 31.58
CA ASN A 468 -2.45 -29.01 31.33
C ASN A 468 -1.21 -28.13 31.24
N ALA A 469 -0.24 -28.31 32.13
CA ALA A 469 1.00 -27.53 32.09
C ALA A 469 1.79 -27.78 30.78
N ASP A 470 1.83 -29.03 30.31
CA ASP A 470 2.50 -29.39 29.06
C ASP A 470 1.76 -28.83 27.83
N MET A 471 0.42 -28.87 27.80
CA MET A 471 -0.39 -28.21 26.78
C MET A 471 -0.20 -26.70 26.78
N CYS A 472 -0.17 -26.07 27.97
CA CYS A 472 0.07 -24.62 28.07
C CYS A 472 1.47 -24.23 27.58
N LYS A 473 2.52 -25.04 27.82
CA LYS A 473 3.87 -24.84 27.29
C LYS A 473 3.90 -24.89 25.75
N ASN A 474 2.99 -25.68 25.15
CA ASN A 474 2.81 -25.76 23.70
C ASN A 474 1.88 -24.68 23.15
N ALA A 475 1.64 -23.62 23.91
CA ALA A 475 0.77 -22.48 23.52
C ALA A 475 -0.69 -22.87 23.27
N LEU A 476 -1.18 -23.93 23.90
CA LEU A 476 -2.58 -24.33 23.83
C LEU A 476 -3.41 -23.64 24.95
N ARG A 477 -4.55 -23.10 24.55
CA ARG A 477 -5.60 -22.68 25.51
C ARG A 477 -6.37 -23.90 25.95
N VAL A 478 -6.36 -24.21 27.23
CA VAL A 478 -6.97 -25.43 27.78
C VAL A 478 -8.34 -25.12 28.35
N LEU A 479 -9.33 -25.94 27.99
CA LEU A 479 -10.64 -26.02 28.62
C LEU A 479 -10.86 -27.42 29.20
N ALA A 480 -11.48 -27.49 30.38
CA ALA A 480 -11.89 -28.71 31.03
C ALA A 480 -13.39 -28.92 30.83
N PHE A 481 -13.78 -30.22 30.83
CA PHE A 481 -15.13 -30.69 30.62
C PHE A 481 -15.52 -31.64 31.71
N ALA A 482 -16.75 -31.51 32.22
CA ALA A 482 -17.32 -32.37 33.23
C ALA A 482 -18.84 -32.46 33.07
N TYR A 483 -19.44 -33.52 33.61
CA TYR A 483 -20.88 -33.70 33.57
C TYR A 483 -21.43 -34.22 34.89
N LYS A 484 -22.74 -34.15 35.03
CA LYS A 484 -23.49 -34.74 36.13
C LYS A 484 -24.88 -35.17 35.67
N GLU A 485 -25.28 -36.41 35.94
CA GLU A 485 -26.65 -36.88 35.70
C GLU A 485 -27.57 -36.54 36.85
N GLY A 486 -28.81 -36.16 36.58
CA GLY A 486 -29.87 -35.93 37.57
C GLY A 486 -30.52 -34.54 37.47
N GLU A 487 -31.43 -34.27 38.42
CA GLU A 487 -32.25 -33.07 38.47
C GLU A 487 -31.51 -31.82 38.94
N SER A 488 -30.38 -32.01 39.64
CA SER A 488 -29.65 -30.91 40.28
C SER A 488 -28.88 -30.09 39.24
N THR A 489 -29.03 -28.78 39.32
CA THR A 489 -28.28 -27.79 38.51
C THR A 489 -27.02 -27.27 39.26
N GLU A 490 -26.73 -27.82 40.44
CA GLU A 490 -25.55 -27.44 41.22
C GLU A 490 -24.26 -27.97 40.56
N GLU A 491 -23.30 -27.11 40.36
CA GLU A 491 -21.99 -27.38 39.73
C GLU A 491 -21.00 -28.00 40.70
N GLU A 492 -21.47 -28.98 41.54
CA GLU A 492 -20.70 -29.72 42.51
C GLU A 492 -20.88 -31.22 42.34
N ASN A 493 -19.89 -31.99 42.83
CA ASN A 493 -19.88 -33.46 42.69
C ASN A 493 -19.98 -33.89 41.22
N LEU A 494 -19.20 -33.22 40.35
CA LEU A 494 -19.14 -33.47 38.93
C LEU A 494 -18.26 -34.70 38.61
N THR A 495 -18.52 -35.33 37.46
CA THR A 495 -17.64 -36.34 36.87
C THR A 495 -16.76 -35.67 35.80
N PHE A 496 -15.44 -35.72 36.00
CA PHE A 496 -14.47 -35.15 35.05
C PHE A 496 -14.40 -36.02 33.78
N LEU A 497 -14.54 -35.39 32.61
CA LEU A 497 -14.44 -36.05 31.28
C LEU A 497 -13.03 -35.91 30.68
N GLY A 498 -12.47 -34.71 30.70
CA GLY A 498 -11.18 -34.46 30.05
C GLY A 498 -10.84 -32.97 29.89
N ILE A 499 -9.70 -32.73 29.25
CA ILE A 499 -9.28 -31.40 28.84
C ILE A 499 -9.04 -31.34 27.35
N CYS A 500 -9.30 -30.16 26.77
CA CYS A 500 -9.10 -29.89 25.36
C CYS A 500 -8.15 -28.70 25.21
N GLY A 501 -7.05 -28.91 24.49
CA GLY A 501 -6.09 -27.88 24.10
C GLY A 501 -6.42 -27.29 22.73
N MET A 502 -6.61 -25.99 22.69
CA MET A 502 -6.96 -25.23 21.47
C MET A 502 -5.91 -24.19 21.15
N GLN A 503 -5.73 -23.92 19.88
CA GLN A 503 -4.80 -22.89 19.40
C GLN A 503 -5.39 -22.19 18.17
N ASP A 504 -5.06 -20.91 18.00
CA ASP A 504 -5.15 -20.23 16.70
C ASP A 504 -3.86 -20.53 15.93
N PRO A 505 -3.91 -21.44 14.93
CA PRO A 505 -2.70 -21.92 14.28
C PRO A 505 -2.03 -20.85 13.41
N PRO A 506 -0.70 -20.86 13.31
CA PRO A 506 -0.01 -20.06 12.33
C PRO A 506 -0.48 -20.37 10.90
N ARG A 507 -0.45 -19.39 10.02
CA ARG A 507 -0.71 -19.60 8.59
C ARG A 507 0.37 -20.51 7.97
N PRO A 508 0.03 -21.44 7.07
CA PRO A 508 0.99 -22.40 6.52
C PRO A 508 2.22 -21.75 5.85
N GLU A 509 2.02 -20.61 5.19
CA GLU A 509 3.04 -19.89 4.43
C GLU A 509 3.96 -19.01 5.28
N ILE A 510 3.67 -18.84 6.59
CA ILE A 510 4.40 -17.87 7.43
C ILE A 510 5.87 -18.21 7.59
N THR A 511 6.19 -19.49 7.77
CA THR A 511 7.58 -19.95 7.97
C THR A 511 8.45 -19.61 6.75
N LEU A 512 7.94 -19.87 5.53
CA LEU A 512 8.63 -19.52 4.29
C LEU A 512 8.76 -18.00 4.14
N ALA A 513 7.75 -17.24 4.52
CA ALA A 513 7.78 -15.77 4.48
C ALA A 513 8.85 -15.21 5.43
N VAL A 514 8.95 -15.74 6.65
CA VAL A 514 9.98 -15.35 7.64
C VAL A 514 11.39 -15.71 7.14
N GLU A 515 11.57 -16.88 6.54
CA GLU A 515 12.85 -17.28 5.94
C GLU A 515 13.23 -16.35 4.78
N LYS A 516 12.27 -15.98 3.93
CA LYS A 516 12.47 -15.03 2.83
C LYS A 516 12.85 -13.64 3.35
N CYS A 517 12.21 -13.16 4.44
CA CYS A 517 12.61 -11.92 5.13
C CYS A 517 14.07 -11.99 5.57
N ARG A 518 14.45 -13.04 6.27
CA ARG A 518 15.82 -13.24 6.78
C ARG A 518 16.84 -13.27 5.64
N GLY A 519 16.53 -14.00 4.54
CA GLY A 519 17.36 -14.03 3.34
C GLY A 519 17.54 -12.67 2.69
N ALA A 520 16.53 -11.80 2.82
CA ALA A 520 16.51 -10.43 2.31
C ALA A 520 17.12 -9.40 3.27
N GLY A 521 17.74 -9.84 4.38
CA GLY A 521 18.30 -8.97 5.41
C GLY A 521 17.25 -8.19 6.20
N MET A 522 16.00 -8.66 6.21
CA MET A 522 14.91 -8.06 6.97
C MET A 522 14.64 -8.85 8.24
N ARG A 523 14.21 -8.15 9.29
CA ARG A 523 13.82 -8.73 10.57
C ARG A 523 12.30 -8.75 10.71
N ALA A 524 11.72 -9.92 10.98
CA ALA A 524 10.34 -10.05 11.39
C ALA A 524 10.26 -9.95 12.92
N VAL A 525 9.41 -9.06 13.40
CA VAL A 525 9.16 -8.82 14.82
C VAL A 525 7.69 -9.12 15.10
N MET A 526 7.41 -10.03 16.03
CA MET A 526 6.05 -10.34 16.47
C MET A 526 5.69 -9.52 17.70
N ILE A 527 4.52 -8.89 17.66
CA ILE A 527 3.96 -8.10 18.76
C ILE A 527 2.62 -8.72 19.14
N THR A 528 2.39 -9.02 20.43
CA THR A 528 1.16 -9.71 20.86
C THR A 528 0.72 -9.34 22.27
N GLY A 529 -0.58 -9.45 22.52
CA GLY A 529 -1.15 -9.40 23.86
C GLY A 529 -1.02 -10.70 24.67
N ASP A 530 -0.52 -11.80 24.05
CA ASP A 530 -0.35 -13.10 24.72
C ASP A 530 0.75 -13.09 25.80
N TYR A 531 0.72 -14.07 26.66
CA TYR A 531 1.78 -14.31 27.63
C TYR A 531 3.10 -14.68 26.95
N LYS A 532 4.22 -14.42 27.63
CA LYS A 532 5.59 -14.60 27.13
C LYS A 532 5.84 -16.02 26.62
N ASP A 533 5.43 -17.05 27.39
CA ASP A 533 5.61 -18.45 27.03
C ASP A 533 4.84 -18.85 25.77
N THR A 534 3.58 -18.41 25.64
CA THR A 534 2.75 -18.64 24.46
C THR A 534 3.34 -17.94 23.23
N ALA A 535 3.76 -16.70 23.39
CA ALA A 535 4.38 -15.92 22.31
C ALA A 535 5.71 -16.57 21.85
N PHE A 536 6.53 -17.04 22.81
CA PHE A 536 7.77 -17.76 22.50
C PHE A 536 7.51 -19.06 21.73
N ALA A 537 6.56 -19.89 22.19
CA ALA A 537 6.25 -21.16 21.54
C ALA A 537 5.82 -20.99 20.08
N ILE A 538 4.90 -20.03 19.82
CA ILE A 538 4.44 -19.71 18.45
C ILE A 538 5.60 -19.16 17.61
N ALA A 539 6.36 -18.21 18.13
CA ALA A 539 7.45 -17.57 17.41
C ALA A 539 8.59 -18.56 17.07
N LYS A 540 8.85 -19.52 17.95
CA LYS A 540 9.79 -20.61 17.72
C LYS A 540 9.30 -21.56 16.63
N GLN A 541 8.01 -21.93 16.65
CA GLN A 541 7.38 -22.76 15.62
C GLN A 541 7.53 -22.15 14.22
N ILE A 542 7.34 -20.84 14.08
CA ILE A 542 7.45 -20.11 12.80
C ILE A 542 8.86 -19.58 12.53
N ARG A 543 9.84 -19.93 13.34
CA ARG A 543 11.26 -19.60 13.21
C ARG A 543 11.59 -18.10 13.28
N ILE A 544 10.78 -17.29 13.94
CA ILE A 544 11.13 -15.88 14.23
C ILE A 544 12.25 -15.83 15.25
N VAL A 545 12.16 -16.61 16.34
CA VAL A 545 13.15 -16.69 17.42
C VAL A 545 13.72 -18.09 17.58
N LYS A 546 14.91 -18.17 18.18
CA LYS A 546 15.55 -19.43 18.55
C LYS A 546 15.56 -19.61 20.08
N ASN A 547 15.81 -18.54 20.81
CA ASN A 547 16.01 -18.54 22.25
C ASN A 547 14.99 -17.62 22.93
N GLU A 548 14.68 -17.93 24.18
CA GLU A 548 13.78 -17.14 25.01
C GLU A 548 14.32 -15.72 25.29
N SER A 549 15.65 -15.52 25.27
CA SER A 549 16.29 -14.21 25.41
C SER A 549 15.94 -13.20 24.29
N GLU A 550 15.32 -13.66 23.21
CA GLU A 550 14.83 -12.82 22.11
C GLU A 550 13.37 -12.36 22.34
N VAL A 551 12.79 -12.70 23.51
CA VAL A 551 11.41 -12.37 23.89
C VAL A 551 11.39 -11.43 25.09
N MET A 552 10.64 -10.33 24.99
CA MET A 552 10.49 -9.32 26.04
C MET A 552 9.01 -9.06 26.34
N SER A 553 8.68 -8.90 27.62
CA SER A 553 7.30 -8.57 28.03
C SER A 553 7.09 -7.06 28.14
N GLY A 554 5.81 -6.60 28.14
CA GLY A 554 5.46 -5.21 28.39
C GLY A 554 5.97 -4.70 29.73
N GLU A 555 5.91 -5.52 30.77
CA GLU A 555 6.44 -5.17 32.11
C GLU A 555 7.97 -4.98 32.11
N GLU A 556 8.69 -5.74 31.30
CA GLU A 556 10.13 -5.57 31.11
C GLU A 556 10.44 -4.29 30.32
N ILE A 557 9.58 -3.91 29.34
CA ILE A 557 9.69 -2.64 28.62
C ILE A 557 9.53 -1.45 29.56
N ASP A 558 8.53 -1.51 30.49
CA ASP A 558 8.26 -0.42 31.43
C ASP A 558 9.42 -0.17 32.43
N LYS A 559 10.21 -1.19 32.71
CA LYS A 559 11.39 -1.10 33.60
C LYS A 559 12.62 -0.47 32.92
N CYS A 560 12.66 -0.41 31.60
CA CYS A 560 13.76 0.14 30.83
C CYS A 560 13.59 1.65 30.61
N SER A 561 14.64 2.43 30.76
CA SER A 561 14.71 3.78 30.22
C SER A 561 14.69 3.76 28.68
N ASP A 562 14.39 4.88 28.02
CA ASP A 562 14.36 4.94 26.55
C ASP A 562 15.72 4.69 25.91
N GLU A 563 16.79 5.06 26.60
CA GLU A 563 18.17 4.83 26.13
C GLU A 563 18.56 3.36 26.23
N GLU A 564 18.23 2.69 27.33
CA GLU A 564 18.44 1.26 27.53
C GLU A 564 17.58 0.46 26.55
N PHE A 565 16.31 0.81 26.41
CA PHE A 565 15.40 0.15 25.50
C PHE A 565 15.86 0.25 24.04
N SER A 566 16.39 1.41 23.60
CA SER A 566 16.96 1.57 22.25
C SER A 566 18.10 0.59 21.98
N LYS A 567 18.89 0.19 22.99
CA LYS A 567 19.98 -0.80 22.83
C LYS A 567 19.46 -2.22 22.81
N VAL A 568 18.48 -2.51 23.67
CA VAL A 568 17.93 -3.88 23.84
C VAL A 568 17.01 -4.25 22.67
N VAL A 569 16.24 -3.32 22.13
CA VAL A 569 15.27 -3.55 21.05
C VAL A 569 15.85 -4.23 19.81
N GLU A 570 17.17 -4.06 19.60
CA GLU A 570 17.87 -4.71 18.47
C GLU A 570 17.93 -6.23 18.56
N ARG A 571 17.90 -6.77 19.76
CA ARG A 571 18.03 -8.22 20.03
C ARG A 571 16.68 -8.91 20.19
N ILE A 572 15.61 -8.14 20.41
CA ILE A 572 14.28 -8.65 20.70
C ILE A 572 13.47 -8.77 19.42
N SER A 573 13.01 -9.96 19.11
CA SER A 573 12.15 -10.24 17.95
C SER A 573 10.70 -10.59 18.32
N VAL A 574 10.39 -10.70 19.64
CA VAL A 574 9.04 -10.92 20.13
C VAL A 574 8.74 -10.04 21.33
N PHE A 575 7.65 -9.31 21.26
CA PHE A 575 7.13 -8.50 22.37
C PHE A 575 5.78 -9.06 22.82
N ALA A 576 5.72 -9.52 24.06
CA ALA A 576 4.58 -10.20 24.65
C ALA A 576 3.87 -9.30 25.68
N ARG A 577 2.54 -9.43 25.79
CA ARG A 577 1.72 -8.69 26.75
C ARG A 577 1.89 -7.17 26.66
N VAL A 578 1.92 -6.65 25.45
CA VAL A 578 2.16 -5.22 25.19
C VAL A 578 0.86 -4.42 25.13
N SER A 579 0.91 -3.22 25.66
CA SER A 579 -0.14 -2.20 25.51
C SER A 579 0.02 -1.41 24.19
N PRO A 580 -1.00 -0.62 23.76
CA PRO A 580 -0.87 0.28 22.63
C PRO A 580 0.29 1.27 22.76
N ALA A 581 0.55 1.78 23.96
CA ALA A 581 1.69 2.68 24.22
C ALA A 581 3.03 1.97 24.00
N HIS A 582 3.16 0.69 24.40
CA HIS A 582 4.35 -0.10 24.11
C HIS A 582 4.58 -0.29 22.62
N LYS A 583 3.52 -0.51 21.82
CA LYS A 583 3.65 -0.62 20.36
C LYS A 583 4.27 0.65 19.74
N VAL A 584 3.84 1.82 20.19
CA VAL A 584 4.41 3.10 19.74
C VAL A 584 5.87 3.21 20.15
N ARG A 585 6.21 2.89 21.42
CA ARG A 585 7.58 2.95 21.94
C ARG A 585 8.53 2.01 21.21
N ILE A 586 8.11 0.80 20.85
CA ILE A 586 8.88 -0.17 20.06
C ILE A 586 9.20 0.41 18.68
N VAL A 587 8.20 0.94 17.98
CA VAL A 587 8.37 1.53 16.65
C VAL A 587 9.31 2.73 16.69
N GLU A 588 9.15 3.63 17.67
CA GLU A 588 10.00 4.82 17.80
C GLU A 588 11.44 4.45 18.14
N ALA A 589 11.69 3.48 19.03
CA ALA A 589 13.04 3.00 19.35
C ALA A 589 13.75 2.41 18.13
N LEU A 590 13.07 1.56 17.35
CA LEU A 590 13.62 1.00 16.12
C LEU A 590 13.93 2.09 15.08
N LYS A 591 13.06 3.07 14.91
CA LYS A 591 13.29 4.20 13.99
C LYS A 591 14.45 5.09 14.45
N LYS A 592 14.58 5.33 15.76
CA LYS A 592 15.72 6.08 16.33
C LYS A 592 17.05 5.40 16.02
N ASN A 593 17.07 4.08 15.96
CA ASN A 593 18.24 3.29 15.57
C ASN A 593 18.49 3.27 14.06
N GLY A 594 17.66 3.94 13.25
CA GLY A 594 17.84 4.09 11.81
C GLY A 594 17.11 3.06 10.96
N HIS A 595 16.24 2.25 11.55
CA HIS A 595 15.44 1.25 10.83
C HIS A 595 14.25 1.85 10.08
N ASN A 596 13.90 1.24 8.96
CA ASN A 596 12.67 1.50 8.21
C ASN A 596 11.62 0.47 8.61
N VAL A 597 10.77 0.86 9.54
CA VAL A 597 9.82 -0.02 10.21
C VAL A 597 8.49 -0.03 9.48
N ALA A 598 8.04 -1.22 9.09
CA ALA A 598 6.65 -1.47 8.73
C ALA A 598 5.89 -1.97 9.97
N MET A 599 4.72 -1.39 10.27
CA MET A 599 3.87 -1.80 11.39
C MET A 599 2.49 -2.20 10.90
N THR A 600 2.07 -3.42 11.23
CA THR A 600 0.71 -3.89 10.94
C THR A 600 -0.25 -3.55 12.07
N GLY A 601 -1.52 -3.41 11.73
CA GLY A 601 -2.59 -3.24 12.73
C GLY A 601 -3.96 -3.51 12.15
N ASP A 602 -4.88 -3.97 13.00
CA ASP A 602 -6.28 -4.21 12.66
C ASP A 602 -7.25 -3.46 13.58
N GLY A 603 -6.84 -3.08 14.79
CA GLY A 603 -7.65 -2.37 15.78
C GLY A 603 -7.36 -0.87 15.88
N VAL A 604 -8.28 -0.12 16.44
CA VAL A 604 -8.12 1.31 16.76
C VAL A 604 -6.86 1.57 17.58
N ASN A 605 -6.51 0.63 18.47
CA ASN A 605 -5.34 0.66 19.34
C ASN A 605 -4.00 0.63 18.58
N ASP A 606 -3.99 0.17 17.34
CA ASP A 606 -2.79 0.08 16.52
C ASP A 606 -2.52 1.33 15.70
N ALA A 607 -3.54 2.14 15.45
CA ALA A 607 -3.46 3.33 14.62
C ALA A 607 -2.33 4.29 15.02
N PRO A 608 -2.07 4.59 16.31
CA PRO A 608 -0.95 5.44 16.71
C PRO A 608 0.41 4.87 16.32
N SER A 609 0.66 3.57 16.51
CA SER A 609 1.92 2.91 16.16
C SER A 609 2.11 2.81 14.65
N MET A 610 1.04 2.55 13.89
CA MET A 610 1.06 2.56 12.41
C MET A 610 1.40 3.94 11.87
N LYS A 611 0.84 5.02 12.42
CA LYS A 611 1.12 6.40 12.02
C LYS A 611 2.57 6.82 12.30
N LYS A 612 3.18 6.28 13.36
CA LYS A 612 4.59 6.53 13.73
C LYS A 612 5.57 5.70 12.93
N ALA A 613 5.16 4.56 12.41
CA ALA A 613 5.99 3.70 11.57
C ALA A 613 6.45 4.41 10.28
N SER A 614 7.43 3.83 9.60
CA SER A 614 7.82 4.30 8.26
C SER A 614 6.76 3.91 7.22
N ILE A 615 6.07 2.78 7.47
CA ILE A 615 4.92 2.31 6.69
C ILE A 615 3.88 1.73 7.65
N GLY A 616 2.69 2.30 7.67
CA GLY A 616 1.53 1.71 8.34
C GLY A 616 0.83 0.72 7.40
N ILE A 617 0.59 -0.51 7.86
CA ILE A 617 -0.05 -1.57 7.08
C ILE A 617 -1.36 -1.96 7.75
N GLY A 618 -2.48 -1.65 7.12
CA GLY A 618 -3.82 -2.01 7.60
C GLY A 618 -4.27 -3.37 7.08
N MET A 619 -5.03 -4.10 7.90
CA MET A 619 -5.69 -5.33 7.48
C MET A 619 -6.98 -5.01 6.73
N GLY A 620 -7.23 -5.72 5.62
CA GLY A 620 -8.36 -5.45 4.73
C GLY A 620 -9.67 -6.04 5.23
N LYS A 621 -9.63 -7.27 5.79
CA LYS A 621 -10.80 -8.00 6.30
C LYS A 621 -11.08 -7.65 7.76
N SER A 622 -10.10 -7.89 8.64
CA SER A 622 -10.23 -7.68 10.09
C SER A 622 -10.04 -6.22 10.51
N GLY A 623 -9.40 -5.40 9.66
CA GLY A 623 -9.04 -4.03 10.00
C GLY A 623 -10.25 -3.11 10.12
N THR A 624 -10.26 -2.29 11.18
CA THR A 624 -11.24 -1.21 11.37
C THR A 624 -11.02 -0.09 10.34
N ASP A 625 -12.03 0.75 10.12
CA ASP A 625 -11.91 1.88 9.20
C ASP A 625 -10.81 2.86 9.62
N VAL A 626 -10.59 3.00 10.93
CA VAL A 626 -9.51 3.82 11.49
C VAL A 626 -8.15 3.32 11.04
N THR A 627 -7.89 2.02 11.16
CA THR A 627 -6.61 1.43 10.73
C THR A 627 -6.45 1.54 9.22
N LYS A 628 -7.51 1.30 8.45
CA LYS A 628 -7.51 1.50 7.00
C LYS A 628 -7.25 2.95 6.62
N GLU A 629 -7.76 3.93 7.37
CA GLU A 629 -7.55 5.35 7.07
C GLU A 629 -6.11 5.79 7.30
N VAL A 630 -5.50 5.41 8.42
CA VAL A 630 -4.11 5.78 8.73
C VAL A 630 -3.08 4.98 7.94
N ALA A 631 -3.46 3.82 7.39
CA ALA A 631 -2.57 2.94 6.65
C ALA A 631 -2.03 3.60 5.37
N ASP A 632 -0.78 3.28 5.05
CA ASP A 632 -0.14 3.58 3.77
C ASP A 632 -0.36 2.46 2.75
N LEU A 633 -0.54 1.23 3.25
CA LEU A 633 -0.77 -0.01 2.51
C LEU A 633 -1.88 -0.82 3.19
N ILE A 634 -2.79 -1.42 2.41
CA ILE A 634 -3.83 -2.32 2.91
C ILE A 634 -3.60 -3.72 2.31
N ILE A 635 -3.56 -4.73 3.17
CA ILE A 635 -3.44 -6.14 2.78
C ILE A 635 -4.82 -6.78 2.80
N THR A 636 -5.39 -7.08 1.62
CA THR A 636 -6.79 -7.51 1.49
C THR A 636 -7.07 -8.94 1.96
N ASP A 637 -6.06 -9.76 2.19
CA ASP A 637 -6.16 -11.14 2.69
C ASP A 637 -5.65 -11.28 4.14
N ASP A 638 -5.25 -10.19 4.77
CA ASP A 638 -4.71 -10.12 6.13
C ASP A 638 -3.52 -11.08 6.38
N ASN A 639 -2.71 -11.31 5.35
CA ASN A 639 -1.65 -12.31 5.38
C ASN A 639 -0.25 -11.67 5.42
N PHE A 640 0.55 -12.03 6.42
CA PHE A 640 1.94 -11.55 6.54
C PHE A 640 2.77 -11.88 5.28
N ALA A 641 2.56 -13.03 4.65
CA ALA A 641 3.29 -13.39 3.44
C ALA A 641 3.06 -12.39 2.30
N THR A 642 1.87 -11.81 2.21
CA THR A 642 1.54 -10.77 1.23
C THR A 642 2.31 -9.47 1.49
N ILE A 643 2.64 -9.16 2.76
CA ILE A 643 3.53 -8.04 3.11
C ILE A 643 4.92 -8.26 2.53
N VAL A 644 5.46 -9.47 2.67
CA VAL A 644 6.79 -9.83 2.12
C VAL A 644 6.80 -9.72 0.60
N VAL A 645 5.72 -10.14 -0.07
CA VAL A 645 5.55 -9.96 -1.52
C VAL A 645 5.47 -8.48 -1.88
N ALA A 646 4.79 -7.66 -1.09
CA ALA A 646 4.72 -6.21 -1.31
C ALA A 646 6.09 -5.55 -1.20
N VAL A 647 6.93 -5.96 -0.23
CA VAL A 647 8.31 -5.48 -0.12
C VAL A 647 9.15 -5.88 -1.34
N GLU A 648 9.03 -7.13 -1.81
CA GLU A 648 9.70 -7.61 -3.03
C GLU A 648 9.32 -6.75 -4.24
N GLN A 649 8.04 -6.44 -4.41
CA GLN A 649 7.57 -5.56 -5.49
C GLN A 649 8.05 -4.11 -5.31
N GLY A 650 8.08 -3.58 -4.09
CA GLY A 650 8.66 -2.27 -3.81
C GLY A 650 10.13 -2.17 -4.23
N ARG A 651 10.93 -3.19 -3.89
CA ARG A 651 12.35 -3.30 -4.32
C ARG A 651 12.48 -3.36 -5.84
N LYS A 652 11.61 -4.12 -6.51
CA LYS A 652 11.56 -4.22 -7.97
C LYS A 652 11.25 -2.87 -8.61
N ILE A 653 10.18 -2.19 -8.17
CA ILE A 653 9.76 -0.91 -8.72
C ILE A 653 10.90 0.10 -8.61
N TYR A 654 11.55 0.16 -7.45
CA TYR A 654 12.69 1.05 -7.25
C TYR A 654 13.89 0.70 -8.15
N SER A 655 14.24 -0.59 -8.27
CA SER A 655 15.30 -1.05 -9.18
C SER A 655 15.01 -0.64 -10.63
N ASN A 656 13.77 -0.79 -11.08
CA ASN A 656 13.35 -0.41 -12.43
C ASN A 656 13.41 1.11 -12.62
N ILE A 657 13.04 1.91 -11.61
CA ILE A 657 13.23 3.37 -11.66
C ILE A 657 14.72 3.72 -11.79
N GLN A 658 15.61 3.06 -11.02
CA GLN A 658 17.05 3.29 -11.15
C GLN A 658 17.59 2.94 -12.54
N LYS A 659 17.12 1.85 -13.16
CA LYS A 659 17.51 1.47 -14.53
C LYS A 659 17.07 2.52 -15.54
N THR A 660 15.84 2.98 -15.43
CA THR A 660 15.28 4.05 -16.29
C THR A 660 16.05 5.35 -16.13
N VAL A 661 16.31 5.77 -14.89
CA VAL A 661 17.09 6.98 -14.59
C VAL A 661 18.51 6.86 -15.15
N LYS A 662 19.17 5.73 -14.91
CA LYS A 662 20.50 5.45 -15.46
C LYS A 662 20.51 5.54 -16.98
N PHE A 663 19.51 4.97 -17.64
CA PHE A 663 19.37 5.00 -19.10
C PHE A 663 19.24 6.44 -19.62
N LEU A 664 18.26 7.21 -19.14
CA LEU A 664 17.99 8.56 -19.59
C LEU A 664 19.17 9.51 -19.36
N PHE A 665 19.77 9.46 -18.14
CA PHE A 665 20.91 10.34 -17.85
C PHE A 665 22.17 9.98 -18.65
N SER A 666 22.40 8.69 -18.96
CA SER A 666 23.52 8.30 -19.80
C SER A 666 23.34 8.77 -21.24
N ALA A 667 22.12 8.71 -21.77
CA ALA A 667 21.79 9.20 -23.10
C ALA A 667 22.01 10.73 -23.20
N ASN A 668 21.40 11.49 -22.29
CA ASN A 668 21.55 12.95 -22.28
C ASN A 668 23.01 13.38 -22.07
N MET A 669 23.76 12.67 -21.22
CA MET A 669 25.18 12.96 -21.01
C MET A 669 25.97 12.75 -22.31
N ALA A 670 25.65 11.71 -23.09
CA ALA A 670 26.30 11.46 -24.37
C ALA A 670 26.02 12.58 -25.38
N GLU A 671 24.77 13.05 -25.46
CA GLU A 671 24.39 14.17 -26.33
C GLU A 671 25.12 15.48 -25.99
N ILE A 672 25.11 15.83 -24.70
CA ILE A 672 25.78 17.06 -24.22
C ILE A 672 27.28 17.02 -24.50
N LEU A 673 27.94 15.91 -24.15
CA LEU A 673 29.37 15.78 -24.32
C LEU A 673 29.74 15.73 -25.79
N ALA A 674 28.97 15.06 -26.65
CA ALA A 674 29.20 15.02 -28.07
C ALA A 674 29.10 16.43 -28.70
N LEU A 675 28.01 17.17 -28.38
CA LEU A 675 27.86 18.57 -28.81
C LEU A 675 29.05 19.42 -28.34
N PHE A 676 29.38 19.34 -27.07
CA PHE A 676 30.46 20.13 -26.49
C PHE A 676 31.82 19.85 -27.18
N PHE A 677 32.20 18.58 -27.32
CA PHE A 677 33.49 18.23 -27.93
C PHE A 677 33.53 18.59 -29.41
N ILE A 678 32.49 18.43 -30.21
CA ILE A 678 32.48 18.78 -31.59
C ILE A 678 32.57 20.30 -31.77
N THR A 679 31.84 21.08 -30.99
CA THR A 679 31.93 22.54 -31.05
C THR A 679 33.35 23.04 -30.76
N ILE A 680 34.09 22.38 -29.84
CA ILE A 680 35.49 22.76 -29.55
C ILE A 680 36.44 22.28 -30.63
N LEU A 681 36.32 21.01 -31.06
CA LEU A 681 37.27 20.41 -32.00
C LEU A 681 37.04 20.87 -33.46
N PHE A 682 35.79 21.13 -33.83
CA PHE A 682 35.39 21.51 -35.18
C PHE A 682 34.44 22.73 -35.15
N PRO A 683 34.90 23.88 -34.72
CA PRO A 683 34.06 25.06 -34.51
C PRO A 683 33.36 25.55 -35.81
N ASN A 684 33.84 25.11 -36.95
CA ASN A 684 33.26 25.48 -38.27
C ASN A 684 32.23 24.51 -38.82
N HIS A 685 31.85 23.51 -38.00
CA HIS A 685 30.90 22.46 -38.42
C HIS A 685 29.78 22.32 -37.40
N THR A 686 28.60 21.99 -37.89
CA THR A 686 27.41 21.73 -37.05
C THR A 686 27.36 20.23 -36.72
N PHE A 687 27.09 19.88 -35.46
CA PHE A 687 26.97 18.47 -35.04
C PHE A 687 25.59 17.89 -35.28
N LEU A 688 24.60 18.44 -34.61
CA LEU A 688 23.18 18.06 -34.73
C LEU A 688 22.30 19.32 -34.65
N LEU A 689 21.21 19.29 -35.36
CA LEU A 689 20.21 20.36 -35.32
C LEU A 689 19.32 20.22 -34.09
N PRO A 690 18.78 21.33 -33.53
CA PRO A 690 17.84 21.25 -32.38
C PRO A 690 16.68 20.31 -32.61
N VAL A 691 16.16 20.24 -33.85
CA VAL A 691 15.07 19.35 -34.24
C VAL A 691 15.42 17.87 -34.10
N GLN A 692 16.65 17.51 -34.48
CA GLN A 692 17.15 16.12 -34.36
C GLN A 692 17.30 15.70 -32.91
N ILE A 693 17.80 16.58 -32.07
CA ILE A 693 17.96 16.36 -30.66
C ILE A 693 16.61 16.19 -29.96
N LEU A 694 15.65 17.07 -30.23
CA LEU A 694 14.29 16.94 -29.70
C LEU A 694 13.63 15.63 -30.14
N PHE A 695 13.85 15.20 -31.38
CA PHE A 695 13.34 13.93 -31.87
C PHE A 695 13.92 12.76 -31.06
N ILE A 696 15.22 12.75 -30.79
CA ILE A 696 15.88 11.73 -29.96
C ILE A 696 15.26 11.68 -28.57
N ASN A 697 15.26 12.77 -27.85
CA ASN A 697 14.80 12.85 -26.47
C ASN A 697 13.31 12.50 -26.30
N LEU A 698 12.46 12.92 -27.24
CA LEU A 698 11.03 12.76 -27.13
C LEU A 698 10.57 11.36 -27.53
N ILE A 699 11.08 10.86 -28.66
CA ILE A 699 10.55 9.64 -29.30
C ILE A 699 11.42 8.43 -28.98
N THR A 700 12.73 8.53 -29.19
CA THR A 700 13.60 7.36 -29.05
C THR A 700 13.98 7.03 -27.62
N ASP A 701 14.04 7.98 -26.71
CA ASP A 701 14.37 7.75 -25.31
C ASP A 701 13.15 7.37 -24.44
N SER A 702 11.99 7.92 -24.72
CA SER A 702 10.80 7.73 -23.87
C SER A 702 10.26 6.31 -23.90
N LEU A 703 10.22 5.64 -25.04
CA LEU A 703 9.72 4.26 -25.18
C LEU A 703 10.63 3.23 -24.47
N PRO A 704 11.96 3.22 -24.68
CA PRO A 704 12.89 2.41 -23.91
C PRO A 704 12.82 2.65 -22.40
N ALA A 705 12.72 3.90 -21.97
CA ALA A 705 12.62 4.26 -20.57
C ALA A 705 11.40 3.62 -19.89
N ILE A 706 10.23 3.66 -20.54
CA ILE A 706 9.00 3.00 -20.06
C ILE A 706 9.18 1.47 -20.06
N ALA A 707 9.78 0.90 -21.09
CA ALA A 707 10.00 -0.54 -21.20
C ALA A 707 10.92 -1.07 -20.09
N LEU A 708 11.97 -0.36 -19.73
CA LEU A 708 12.85 -0.65 -18.59
C LEU A 708 12.08 -0.57 -17.25
N GLY A 709 11.15 0.37 -17.14
CA GLY A 709 10.33 0.57 -15.94
C GLY A 709 9.39 -0.58 -15.62
N VAL A 710 9.02 -1.41 -16.60
CA VAL A 710 8.12 -2.57 -16.41
C VAL A 710 8.85 -3.91 -16.44
N GLU A 711 10.18 -3.91 -16.32
CA GLU A 711 10.99 -5.13 -16.32
C GLU A 711 10.58 -6.07 -15.17
N LYS A 712 10.74 -7.37 -15.38
CA LYS A 712 10.40 -8.39 -14.37
C LYS A 712 11.36 -8.34 -13.17
N VAL A 713 10.95 -8.95 -12.05
CA VAL A 713 11.81 -9.10 -10.85
C VAL A 713 13.08 -9.85 -11.23
N GLU A 714 14.24 -9.29 -10.91
CA GLU A 714 15.51 -10.00 -11.03
C GLU A 714 15.62 -11.10 -9.97
N SER A 715 16.20 -12.23 -10.37
CA SER A 715 16.54 -13.32 -9.45
C SER A 715 17.59 -12.81 -8.46
N GLY A 716 17.22 -12.54 -7.23
CA GLY A 716 18.18 -12.08 -6.22
C GLY A 716 17.78 -10.80 -5.48
N VAL A 717 16.75 -10.08 -5.91
CA VAL A 717 16.25 -8.87 -5.22
C VAL A 717 15.97 -9.11 -3.71
N MET A 718 15.53 -10.32 -3.36
CA MET A 718 15.31 -10.75 -1.98
C MET A 718 16.54 -11.45 -1.36
N LYS A 719 17.71 -11.36 -1.97
CA LYS A 719 19.01 -11.74 -1.38
C LYS A 719 19.88 -10.51 -1.08
N GLU A 720 19.52 -9.36 -1.61
CA GLU A 720 20.19 -8.09 -1.33
C GLU A 720 19.70 -7.52 0.03
N LYS A 721 20.62 -6.91 0.79
CA LYS A 721 20.27 -6.19 2.02
C LYS A 721 19.38 -4.99 1.71
N PRO A 722 18.49 -4.59 2.64
CA PRO A 722 17.70 -3.38 2.49
C PRO A 722 18.60 -2.15 2.28
N ARG A 723 18.20 -1.28 1.37
CA ARG A 723 18.92 -0.02 1.17
C ARG A 723 18.56 0.98 2.26
N SER A 724 19.49 1.86 2.59
CA SER A 724 19.21 2.99 3.48
C SER A 724 18.24 3.98 2.78
N GLN A 725 17.29 4.54 3.52
CA GLN A 725 16.38 5.58 3.02
C GLN A 725 17.15 6.86 2.62
N LYS A 726 18.34 7.08 3.18
CA LYS A 726 19.21 8.22 2.85
C LYS A 726 19.99 8.01 1.54
N SER A 727 20.08 6.77 1.03
CA SER A 727 20.76 6.50 -0.22
C SER A 727 19.92 7.01 -1.40
N GLY A 728 20.45 8.00 -2.13
CA GLY A 728 19.82 8.60 -3.30
C GLY A 728 19.80 7.65 -4.50
N LEU A 729 19.12 8.06 -5.57
CA LEU A 729 19.01 7.32 -6.85
C LEU A 729 20.37 7.00 -7.49
N PHE A 730 21.37 7.87 -7.26
CA PHE A 730 22.73 7.78 -7.83
C PHE A 730 23.73 7.02 -6.95
N SER A 731 23.28 6.49 -5.80
CA SER A 731 24.09 5.66 -4.92
C SER A 731 24.47 4.32 -5.57
N ASN A 732 25.37 3.58 -4.93
CA ASN A 732 25.81 2.24 -5.35
C ASN A 732 26.42 2.20 -6.76
N GLY A 733 27.18 3.26 -7.14
CA GLY A 733 27.89 3.30 -8.41
C GLY A 733 27.04 3.71 -9.63
N VAL A 734 25.76 4.01 -9.45
CA VAL A 734 24.87 4.44 -10.55
C VAL A 734 25.37 5.73 -11.18
N GLY A 735 25.79 6.73 -10.39
CA GLY A 735 26.33 7.99 -10.90
C GLY A 735 27.60 7.78 -11.74
N VAL A 736 28.55 6.98 -11.26
CA VAL A 736 29.76 6.63 -12.01
C VAL A 736 29.41 5.89 -13.32
N SER A 737 28.46 4.96 -13.24
CA SER A 737 28.00 4.25 -14.45
C SER A 737 27.40 5.19 -15.50
N ILE A 738 26.64 6.21 -15.10
CA ILE A 738 26.06 7.21 -16.00
C ILE A 738 27.18 7.95 -16.75
N VAL A 739 28.20 8.43 -16.02
CA VAL A 739 29.32 9.15 -16.63
C VAL A 739 30.12 8.26 -17.58
N VAL A 740 30.50 7.05 -17.14
CA VAL A 740 31.30 6.11 -17.97
C VAL A 740 30.52 5.72 -19.23
N LEU A 741 29.25 5.36 -19.11
CA LEU A 741 28.44 4.96 -20.26
C LEU A 741 28.13 6.15 -21.18
N GLY A 742 27.89 7.33 -20.63
CA GLY A 742 27.77 8.55 -21.41
C GLY A 742 29.03 8.85 -22.23
N MET A 743 30.21 8.72 -21.62
CA MET A 743 31.49 8.90 -22.31
C MET A 743 31.71 7.88 -23.43
N ILE A 744 31.38 6.61 -23.21
CA ILE A 744 31.49 5.56 -24.24
C ILE A 744 30.58 5.88 -25.43
N GLN A 745 29.33 6.26 -25.18
CA GLN A 745 28.37 6.64 -26.20
C GLN A 745 28.86 7.90 -26.97
N THR A 746 29.41 8.89 -26.23
CA THR A 746 30.02 10.09 -26.82
C THR A 746 31.15 9.70 -27.78
N LEU A 747 32.10 8.86 -27.34
CA LEU A 747 33.27 8.48 -28.18
C LEU A 747 32.84 7.74 -29.45
N LEU A 748 31.86 6.84 -29.38
CA LEU A 748 31.34 6.13 -30.55
C LEU A 748 30.65 7.11 -31.52
N THR A 749 29.85 8.05 -31.01
CA THR A 749 29.14 9.04 -31.82
C THR A 749 30.13 10.03 -32.46
N LEU A 750 31.12 10.48 -31.70
CA LEU A 750 32.22 11.31 -32.23
C LEU A 750 32.99 10.59 -33.32
N GLY A 751 33.31 9.30 -33.13
CA GLY A 751 34.00 8.50 -34.13
C GLY A 751 33.23 8.43 -35.45
N ALA A 752 31.91 8.18 -35.38
CA ALA A 752 31.05 8.18 -36.58
C ALA A 752 30.97 9.56 -37.25
N TYR A 753 30.85 10.64 -36.47
CA TYR A 753 30.81 12.00 -36.99
C TYR A 753 32.10 12.38 -37.70
N ILE A 754 33.26 12.17 -37.05
CA ILE A 754 34.59 12.48 -37.55
C ILE A 754 34.84 11.66 -38.83
N PHE A 755 34.51 10.39 -38.86
CA PHE A 755 34.64 9.56 -40.04
C PHE A 755 33.79 10.14 -41.21
N GLY A 756 32.50 10.44 -40.94
CA GLY A 756 31.62 11.04 -41.96
C GLY A 756 32.15 12.39 -42.50
N LEU A 757 32.73 13.22 -41.62
CA LEU A 757 33.26 14.53 -41.97
C LEU A 757 34.49 14.42 -42.85
N PHE A 758 35.41 13.50 -42.56
CA PHE A 758 36.65 13.32 -43.34
C PHE A 758 36.48 12.55 -44.64
N MET A 759 35.55 11.60 -44.68
CA MET A 759 35.35 10.72 -45.83
C MET A 759 34.30 11.22 -46.83
N TYR A 760 33.35 12.05 -46.34
CA TYR A 760 32.23 12.54 -47.16
C TYR A 760 32.05 14.05 -46.99
N ASN A 761 31.04 14.47 -46.24
CA ASN A 761 30.74 15.89 -46.01
C ASN A 761 30.02 16.06 -44.65
N GLU A 762 29.83 17.32 -44.27
CA GLU A 762 29.20 17.69 -43.01
C GLU A 762 27.77 17.11 -42.84
N SER A 763 26.95 17.19 -43.88
CA SER A 763 25.57 16.67 -43.83
C SER A 763 25.50 15.15 -43.62
N VAL A 764 26.43 14.39 -44.24
CA VAL A 764 26.59 12.95 -44.04
C VAL A 764 27.10 12.67 -42.63
N ALA A 765 28.07 13.44 -42.13
CA ALA A 765 28.60 13.32 -40.78
C ALA A 765 27.52 13.50 -39.72
N MET A 766 26.68 14.55 -39.86
CA MET A 766 25.51 14.77 -38.99
C MET A 766 24.53 13.60 -39.04
N THR A 767 24.26 13.06 -40.21
CA THR A 767 23.34 11.94 -40.38
C THR A 767 23.90 10.65 -39.74
N MET A 768 25.20 10.38 -39.93
CA MET A 768 25.87 9.25 -39.27
C MET A 768 25.84 9.39 -37.75
N ALA A 769 26.11 10.55 -37.20
CA ALA A 769 26.02 10.83 -35.77
C ALA A 769 24.60 10.61 -35.25
N PHE A 770 23.57 11.10 -35.96
CA PHE A 770 22.19 10.92 -35.59
C PHE A 770 21.78 9.44 -35.50
N TYR A 771 22.06 8.64 -36.52
CA TYR A 771 21.73 7.21 -36.49
C TYR A 771 22.56 6.44 -35.47
N THR A 772 23.85 6.75 -35.35
CA THR A 772 24.75 6.10 -34.37
C THR A 772 24.25 6.33 -32.96
N LEU A 773 23.89 7.56 -32.58
CA LEU A 773 23.39 7.90 -31.26
C LEU A 773 22.10 7.15 -30.95
N ASN A 774 21.12 7.17 -31.88
CA ASN A 774 19.87 6.46 -31.73
C ASN A 774 20.04 4.94 -31.60
N LEU A 775 20.88 4.34 -32.43
CA LEU A 775 21.14 2.89 -32.39
C LEU A 775 21.85 2.49 -31.10
N ILE A 776 22.85 3.24 -30.66
CA ILE A 776 23.53 3.00 -29.37
C ILE A 776 22.52 3.03 -28.22
N GLN A 777 21.61 3.99 -28.17
CA GLN A 777 20.59 4.09 -27.16
C GLN A 777 19.65 2.86 -27.16
N LEU A 778 19.16 2.45 -28.34
CA LEU A 778 18.33 1.25 -28.48
C LEU A 778 19.07 -0.04 -28.06
N PHE A 779 20.35 -0.19 -28.38
CA PHE A 779 21.16 -1.34 -27.95
C PHE A 779 21.57 -1.25 -26.48
N TYR A 780 21.82 -0.03 -25.95
CA TYR A 780 22.09 0.18 -24.54
C TYR A 780 20.93 -0.30 -23.64
N MET A 781 19.71 -0.27 -24.12
CA MET A 781 18.54 -0.81 -23.45
C MET A 781 18.74 -2.30 -23.00
N PHE A 782 19.48 -3.14 -23.78
CA PHE A 782 19.80 -4.52 -23.43
C PHE A 782 20.68 -4.63 -22.19
N THR A 783 21.67 -3.76 -22.05
CA THR A 783 22.58 -3.77 -20.91
C THR A 783 22.00 -3.03 -19.70
N ALA A 784 21.19 -1.99 -19.92
CA ALA A 784 20.52 -1.25 -18.85
C ALA A 784 19.45 -2.08 -18.11
N ARG A 785 18.88 -3.10 -18.77
CA ARG A 785 17.78 -3.94 -18.29
C ARG A 785 18.15 -4.81 -17.07
N THR A 786 19.39 -5.25 -16.96
CA THR A 786 19.84 -6.21 -15.95
C THR A 786 21.18 -5.81 -15.36
N LYS A 787 21.40 -6.19 -14.10
CA LYS A 787 22.72 -6.10 -13.45
C LYS A 787 23.64 -7.26 -13.86
N GLU A 788 23.08 -8.38 -14.31
CA GLU A 788 23.81 -9.52 -14.82
C GLU A 788 24.18 -9.34 -16.29
N CYS A 789 25.02 -10.22 -16.83
CA CYS A 789 25.35 -10.22 -18.24
C CYS A 789 24.07 -10.32 -19.11
N CYS A 790 23.89 -9.42 -20.06
CA CYS A 790 22.69 -9.32 -20.90
C CYS A 790 22.37 -10.62 -21.66
N PHE A 791 23.39 -11.44 -21.98
CA PHE A 791 23.22 -12.73 -22.64
C PHE A 791 22.64 -13.83 -21.74
N LYS A 792 22.76 -13.70 -20.41
CA LYS A 792 22.15 -14.64 -19.44
C LYS A 792 20.66 -14.32 -19.19
N SER A 793 20.23 -13.12 -19.45
CA SER A 793 18.89 -12.66 -19.21
C SER A 793 18.07 -12.64 -20.50
N ASN A 794 17.05 -13.50 -20.60
CA ASN A 794 16.21 -13.61 -21.79
C ASN A 794 15.38 -12.32 -22.02
N PRO A 795 15.63 -11.55 -23.11
CA PRO A 795 14.90 -10.31 -23.42
C PRO A 795 13.44 -10.54 -23.83
N PHE A 796 13.12 -11.72 -24.37
CA PHE A 796 11.79 -12.06 -24.87
C PHE A 796 10.73 -12.21 -23.76
N LYS A 797 11.14 -12.22 -22.49
CA LYS A 797 10.22 -12.25 -21.34
C LYS A 797 9.48 -10.93 -21.11
N ASN A 798 9.98 -9.80 -21.63
CA ASN A 798 9.36 -8.48 -21.53
C ASN A 798 8.81 -8.04 -22.89
N LYS A 799 7.50 -8.15 -23.07
CA LYS A 799 6.83 -7.74 -24.33
C LYS A 799 6.97 -6.24 -24.62
N PHE A 800 7.00 -5.40 -23.60
CA PHE A 800 7.17 -3.94 -23.75
C PHE A 800 8.58 -3.60 -24.25
N PHE A 801 9.58 -4.37 -23.83
CA PHE A 801 10.94 -4.23 -24.32
C PHE A 801 11.01 -4.51 -25.82
N LEU A 802 10.43 -5.61 -26.28
CA LEU A 802 10.41 -5.96 -27.69
C LEU A 802 9.63 -4.94 -28.53
N LEU A 803 8.51 -4.44 -27.98
CA LEU A 803 7.71 -3.41 -28.66
C LEU A 803 8.48 -2.10 -28.77
N ALA A 804 9.18 -1.66 -27.71
CA ALA A 804 9.98 -0.45 -27.73
C ALA A 804 11.16 -0.55 -28.71
N LEU A 805 11.86 -1.70 -28.70
CA LEU A 805 12.95 -1.98 -29.64
C LEU A 805 12.45 -1.99 -31.09
N GLY A 806 11.37 -2.74 -31.36
CA GLY A 806 10.80 -2.85 -32.69
C GLY A 806 10.24 -1.52 -33.21
N ALA A 807 9.59 -0.75 -32.35
CA ALA A 807 9.08 0.59 -32.70
C ALA A 807 10.24 1.56 -32.96
N GLY A 808 11.30 1.54 -32.13
CA GLY A 808 12.47 2.40 -32.30
C GLY A 808 13.21 2.08 -33.62
N LEU A 809 13.52 0.81 -33.85
CA LEU A 809 14.16 0.39 -35.10
C LEU A 809 13.27 0.66 -36.33
N GLY A 810 11.96 0.36 -36.22
CA GLY A 810 11.00 0.61 -37.29
C GLY A 810 10.90 2.11 -37.65
N LEU A 811 10.96 2.97 -36.65
CA LEU A 811 10.97 4.41 -36.83
C LEU A 811 12.24 4.90 -37.52
N LEU A 812 13.42 4.40 -37.13
CA LEU A 812 14.68 4.76 -37.79
C LEU A 812 14.70 4.30 -39.25
N VAL A 813 14.18 3.10 -39.55
CA VAL A 813 14.02 2.62 -40.93
C VAL A 813 13.02 3.49 -41.69
N LEU A 814 11.90 3.89 -41.08
CA LEU A 814 10.92 4.78 -41.71
C LEU A 814 11.56 6.11 -42.09
N ILE A 815 12.35 6.72 -41.20
CA ILE A 815 13.07 7.98 -41.48
C ILE A 815 14.07 7.77 -42.63
N ALA A 816 14.85 6.67 -42.61
CA ALA A 816 15.82 6.43 -43.66
C ALA A 816 15.21 6.22 -45.07
N THR A 817 13.98 5.66 -45.14
CA THR A 817 13.36 5.25 -46.40
C THR A 817 12.27 6.17 -46.93
N THR A 818 11.78 7.15 -46.13
CA THR A 818 10.68 8.04 -46.53
C THR A 818 11.11 9.51 -46.53
N GLY A 819 10.23 10.41 -47.02
CA GLY A 819 10.45 11.87 -47.02
C GLY A 819 10.57 12.50 -45.61
N PHE A 820 10.41 11.72 -44.50
CA PHE A 820 10.65 12.21 -43.14
C PHE A 820 12.13 12.62 -42.94
N LYS A 821 13.05 12.01 -43.66
CA LYS A 821 14.47 12.42 -43.64
C LYS A 821 14.65 13.88 -44.04
N ASP A 822 13.88 14.37 -45.01
CA ASP A 822 13.99 15.74 -45.53
C ASP A 822 13.52 16.74 -44.45
N LEU A 823 12.50 16.38 -43.68
CA LEU A 823 12.01 17.18 -42.54
C LEU A 823 13.08 17.31 -41.43
N LEU A 824 13.88 16.28 -41.23
CA LEU A 824 15.00 16.28 -40.27
C LEU A 824 16.32 16.72 -40.91
N LYS A 825 16.33 17.15 -42.19
CA LYS A 825 17.52 17.52 -42.94
C LYS A 825 18.61 16.43 -42.96
N LEU A 826 18.21 15.17 -43.10
CA LEU A 826 19.09 14.01 -43.12
C LEU A 826 19.27 13.53 -44.57
N PRO A 827 20.43 13.67 -45.19
CA PRO A 827 20.69 13.09 -46.49
C PRO A 827 20.68 11.54 -46.44
N SER A 828 20.46 10.91 -47.59
CA SER A 828 20.56 9.45 -47.71
C SER A 828 21.99 9.00 -47.51
N LEU A 829 22.17 7.96 -46.71
CA LEU A 829 23.47 7.34 -46.49
C LEU A 829 23.73 6.22 -47.51
N ASP A 830 24.95 6.15 -48.00
CA ASP A 830 25.43 5.04 -48.81
C ASP A 830 25.59 3.77 -47.96
N ALA A 831 25.56 2.59 -48.57
CA ALA A 831 25.71 1.32 -47.91
C ALA A 831 27.00 1.22 -47.06
N SER A 832 28.08 1.86 -47.49
CA SER A 832 29.34 1.94 -46.76
C SER A 832 29.25 2.67 -45.42
N CYS A 833 28.37 3.69 -45.32
CA CYS A 833 28.14 4.42 -44.06
C CYS A 833 27.39 3.61 -43.01
N TRP A 834 26.64 2.59 -43.42
CA TRP A 834 25.91 1.69 -42.50
C TRP A 834 26.76 0.56 -41.93
N ILE A 835 27.98 0.31 -42.46
CA ILE A 835 28.89 -0.73 -41.99
C ILE A 835 29.69 -0.26 -40.78
N ILE A 836 29.85 1.02 -40.63
CA ILE A 836 30.59 1.69 -39.55
C ILE A 836 29.66 2.03 -38.40
#